data_fa419a70d071b99324acc23225def850
#
_entry.id   fa419a70d071b99324acc23225def850
#
_cell.length_a   1.000
_cell.length_b   1.000
_cell.length_c   1.000
_cell.angle_alpha   90.00
_cell.angle_beta   90.00
_cell.angle_gamma   90.00
#
_symmetry.space_group_name_H-M   'P 1'
#
loop_
_entity.id
_entity.type
_entity.pdbx_description
1 polymer ?
#
loop_
_entity_poly.entity_id
_entity_poly.type
_entity_poly.pdbx_seq_one_letter_code
_entity_poly.pdbx_strand_id
1 'polypeptide(L)'
;VKVIKKSGFAKKAAAFTLSAAMIASAFSGLSAVNSEQSKVEAAAIVDNGLRPSSQEGVILHCWNWSYSNIKKYMKDIAAAGFTSIQTSPVTQPKDYYWEGIAYGNVGIPDGTGGYEGNWWKVYQPVTMSICDNGHTWFGTKAEFKAMCDEAEKYGVRVIVDIVANHMGNIKGWKIGSVEEVMGDISPQIGEFWNPDMLTDSSYWHISTSWVHSSDGRFDVTQGNMGMPDLNTGDSKVQQMVLNLLKECIDCGADGFRFDAAKHIETPADNPAFASNFWDVVLDGARDYYKQVNHYDGVYFYGEVLNRIDDANAEAYYRSKMSLTDNSTSDNIRNSVKYKSASGAAQGGYCGYIAGEGDKAVLWAESHDTYMGGGSSYDVNDSDIKKTWAMVASKKDSTALFFARPFYSKYILKNDTSGYESRQTYEEILAQTDQTQIGDVGTLTWADKEVVEVNRFHNFFVGQSEQLGTSGECAYNVRGNSGVVISKMDGAGDVSFSVNMKDGTYTDQVSGNKFTVSGGEISGTVGSKDGIAVVYNPTKQYADPSPVEPTIIKISANAQDGSTTFTTDSVDVVMKVENATSATYETSEGDKGSFTGSKTITVGSSIASGETVRIAIKATADDGTSKEKTFIFKKKAPRTGYPKLSKAGIAFDNASYGWSNVYAYVYNAKDGNNGAWPGTAMTEVDGDYWTYELPDKFSGTVNVIFSDGSGTQLPGANKPGLEMAATEKKLFVDGNLIDLPETPAGELKVSLSSSASSIDLGNSVTLSASSTGENGSVTYQFSANDEVIQAYGSAKTCTWKPSKAGVYTINVTAKDSAGNTASDNKTVTVNEVVTQKLTNNSTISATT
;
A
#
# COMPACT_ATOMS: atom_id res chain seq x y z
N VAL A 1 -16.92 -56.56 -16.85
CA VAL A 1 -15.48 -56.76 -16.64
C VAL A 1 -14.73 -56.02 -17.75
N LYS A 2 -14.26 -54.84 -17.49
CA LYS A 2 -13.22 -54.18 -18.31
C LYS A 2 -12.20 -53.53 -17.36
N VAL A 3 -11.00 -54.06 -17.43
CA VAL A 3 -9.80 -53.61 -16.75
C VAL A 3 -9.46 -52.25 -17.36
N ILE A 4 -9.52 -51.18 -16.58
CA ILE A 4 -8.97 -49.88 -16.96
C ILE A 4 -7.54 -49.79 -16.40
N LYS A 5 -6.59 -49.65 -17.30
CA LYS A 5 -5.15 -49.60 -17.04
C LYS A 5 -4.78 -48.39 -16.20
N LYS A 6 -4.18 -48.59 -15.07
CA LYS A 6 -3.34 -47.60 -14.37
C LYS A 6 -2.12 -47.30 -15.24
N SER A 7 -2.07 -46.18 -15.94
CA SER A 7 -0.86 -45.79 -16.72
C SER A 7 -0.62 -44.26 -16.78
N GLY A 8 -1.22 -43.49 -15.88
CA GLY A 8 -1.06 -42.04 -15.89
C GLY A 8 0.06 -41.49 -14.97
N PHE A 9 0.28 -42.12 -13.84
CA PHE A 9 1.18 -41.57 -12.80
C PHE A 9 2.68 -41.75 -13.07
N ALA A 10 3.04 -42.91 -13.69
CA ALA A 10 4.45 -43.17 -14.01
C ALA A 10 5.01 -42.28 -15.16
N LYS A 11 4.10 -41.77 -16.04
CA LYS A 11 4.51 -40.94 -17.17
C LYS A 11 4.77 -39.47 -16.77
N LYS A 12 4.13 -38.94 -15.72
CA LYS A 12 4.38 -37.58 -15.25
C LYS A 12 5.71 -37.43 -14.49
N ALA A 13 6.08 -38.43 -13.68
CA ALA A 13 7.38 -38.45 -13.02
C ALA A 13 8.53 -38.69 -14.02
N ALA A 14 8.30 -39.45 -15.10
CA ALA A 14 9.30 -39.67 -16.16
C ALA A 14 9.48 -38.46 -17.08
N ALA A 15 8.46 -37.61 -17.24
CA ALA A 15 8.58 -36.37 -18.00
C ALA A 15 9.45 -35.32 -17.28
N PHE A 16 9.37 -35.24 -15.95
CA PHE A 16 10.19 -34.31 -15.17
C PHE A 16 11.69 -34.70 -15.18
N THR A 17 12.00 -36.01 -15.15
CA THR A 17 13.39 -36.52 -15.30
C THR A 17 13.88 -36.47 -16.75
N LEU A 18 12.94 -36.55 -17.73
CA LEU A 18 13.31 -36.48 -19.15
C LEU A 18 13.53 -35.02 -19.62
N SER A 19 12.87 -34.03 -19.02
CA SER A 19 13.08 -32.62 -19.36
C SER A 19 14.49 -32.15 -18.95
N ALA A 20 14.98 -32.57 -17.78
CA ALA A 20 16.37 -32.31 -17.38
C ALA A 20 17.39 -33.01 -18.26
N ALA A 21 17.08 -34.20 -18.77
CA ALA A 21 17.97 -34.97 -19.68
C ALA A 21 17.90 -34.48 -21.14
N MET A 22 16.75 -33.93 -21.60
CA MET A 22 16.61 -33.39 -22.97
C MET A 22 17.23 -32.01 -23.14
N ILE A 23 17.31 -31.19 -22.09
CA ILE A 23 18.07 -29.92 -22.13
C ILE A 23 19.55 -30.18 -22.28
N ALA A 24 20.07 -31.27 -21.70
CA ALA A 24 21.47 -31.66 -21.87
C ALA A 24 21.81 -32.25 -23.25
N SER A 25 20.85 -32.82 -23.99
CA SER A 25 21.07 -33.44 -25.30
C SER A 25 20.74 -32.55 -26.51
N ALA A 26 20.03 -31.46 -26.35
CA ALA A 26 19.71 -30.52 -27.44
C ALA A 26 20.87 -29.53 -27.76
N PHE A 27 21.87 -29.45 -26.89
CA PHE A 27 23.01 -28.53 -27.08
C PHE A 27 24.27 -29.19 -27.74
N SER A 28 24.20 -30.46 -28.12
CA SER A 28 25.34 -31.14 -28.76
C SER A 28 25.38 -31.11 -30.29
N GLY A 29 24.52 -30.33 -30.96
CA GLY A 29 24.29 -30.38 -32.40
C GLY A 29 24.51 -29.09 -33.20
N LEU A 30 25.15 -28.04 -32.71
CA LEU A 30 25.57 -26.90 -33.51
C LEU A 30 27.06 -26.60 -33.30
N SER A 31 27.86 -26.99 -34.27
CA SER A 31 29.28 -26.65 -34.35
C SER A 31 29.50 -25.25 -34.96
N ALA A 32 30.32 -24.50 -34.25
CA ALA A 32 31.19 -23.43 -34.72
C ALA A 32 30.59 -22.13 -35.26
N VAL A 33 30.32 -21.18 -34.31
CA VAL A 33 30.75 -19.78 -34.49
C VAL A 33 31.27 -19.32 -33.11
N ASN A 34 32.51 -18.83 -33.08
CA ASN A 34 33.18 -18.32 -31.90
C ASN A 34 32.45 -17.10 -31.31
N SER A 35 31.89 -17.26 -30.14
CA SER A 35 31.73 -16.22 -29.13
C SER A 35 31.75 -16.93 -27.78
N GLU A 36 32.66 -16.56 -26.89
CA GLU A 36 32.70 -17.03 -25.49
C GLU A 36 31.45 -16.49 -24.78
N GLN A 37 30.34 -17.24 -24.85
CA GLN A 37 29.24 -17.11 -23.92
C GLN A 37 29.50 -18.11 -22.81
N SER A 38 29.79 -17.61 -21.62
CA SER A 38 29.85 -18.38 -20.39
C SER A 38 28.59 -19.25 -20.27
N LYS A 39 28.74 -20.57 -20.32
CA LYS A 39 27.68 -21.50 -19.93
C LYS A 39 27.39 -21.30 -18.45
N VAL A 40 26.31 -20.62 -18.14
CA VAL A 40 25.74 -20.74 -16.82
C VAL A 40 25.09 -22.13 -16.78
N GLU A 41 25.73 -23.08 -16.09
CA GLU A 41 25.09 -24.34 -15.72
C GLU A 41 23.86 -23.98 -14.87
N ALA A 42 22.67 -24.40 -15.29
CA ALA A 42 21.47 -24.27 -14.44
C ALA A 42 21.79 -24.99 -13.12
N ALA A 43 21.83 -24.26 -12.04
CA ALA A 43 22.04 -24.80 -10.70
C ALA A 43 20.93 -25.81 -10.41
N ALA A 44 21.27 -26.98 -9.89
CA ALA A 44 20.27 -27.98 -9.52
C ALA A 44 19.36 -27.40 -8.40
N ILE A 45 18.06 -27.56 -8.56
CA ILE A 45 17.09 -27.17 -7.55
C ILE A 45 17.40 -27.89 -6.23
N VAL A 46 17.43 -27.15 -5.13
CA VAL A 46 17.65 -27.72 -3.80
C VAL A 46 16.45 -28.56 -3.39
N ASP A 47 16.67 -29.82 -3.06
CA ASP A 47 15.59 -30.71 -2.60
C ASP A 47 15.21 -30.41 -1.15
N ASN A 48 14.10 -29.72 -0.98
CA ASN A 48 13.45 -29.40 0.30
C ASN A 48 12.19 -30.24 0.55
N GLY A 49 11.89 -31.23 -0.30
CA GLY A 49 10.67 -32.04 -0.21
C GLY A 49 9.41 -31.32 -0.63
N LEU A 50 9.54 -30.20 -1.34
CA LEU A 50 8.40 -29.39 -1.78
C LEU A 50 7.62 -30.08 -2.91
N ARG A 51 6.33 -29.82 -2.95
CA ARG A 51 5.46 -30.28 -4.05
C ARG A 51 5.63 -29.36 -5.25
N PRO A 52 5.60 -29.90 -6.47
CA PRO A 52 5.79 -29.10 -7.69
C PRO A 52 4.53 -28.31 -8.10
N SER A 53 3.41 -28.44 -7.39
CA SER A 53 2.14 -27.77 -7.69
C SER A 53 1.75 -26.88 -6.52
N SER A 54 1.42 -25.62 -6.79
CA SER A 54 0.88 -24.70 -5.78
C SER A 54 -0.51 -25.16 -5.29
N GLN A 55 -1.32 -25.77 -6.15
CA GLN A 55 -2.65 -26.28 -5.79
C GLN A 55 -2.61 -27.43 -4.77
N GLU A 56 -1.55 -28.23 -4.79
CA GLU A 56 -1.34 -29.34 -3.84
C GLU A 56 -0.36 -28.95 -2.73
N GLY A 57 -0.20 -27.68 -2.45
CA GLY A 57 0.85 -27.20 -1.58
C GLY A 57 0.38 -26.24 -0.50
N VAL A 58 1.36 -25.60 0.12
CA VAL A 58 1.19 -24.58 1.15
C VAL A 58 1.80 -23.28 0.69
N ILE A 59 1.08 -22.18 0.86
CA ILE A 59 1.47 -20.84 0.45
C ILE A 59 1.85 -20.03 1.68
N LEU A 60 2.98 -19.32 1.63
CA LEU A 60 3.29 -18.24 2.57
C LEU A 60 2.85 -16.91 1.96
N HIS A 61 1.90 -16.24 2.57
CA HIS A 61 1.51 -14.89 2.16
C HIS A 61 2.49 -13.89 2.78
N CYS A 62 3.47 -13.46 1.98
CA CYS A 62 4.46 -12.44 2.31
C CYS A 62 3.86 -11.05 2.17
N TRP A 63 2.76 -10.82 2.90
CA TRP A 63 1.97 -9.60 2.78
C TRP A 63 2.77 -8.37 3.18
N ASN A 64 2.83 -7.41 2.26
CA ASN A 64 3.57 -6.16 2.38
C ASN A 64 5.10 -6.30 2.49
N TRP A 65 5.69 -7.47 2.22
CA TRP A 65 7.15 -7.59 2.19
C TRP A 65 7.73 -7.07 0.88
N SER A 66 8.86 -6.39 0.94
CA SER A 66 9.62 -6.03 -0.26
C SER A 66 10.24 -7.26 -0.94
N TYR A 67 10.48 -7.17 -2.24
CA TYR A 67 11.07 -8.27 -3.02
C TYR A 67 12.45 -8.68 -2.49
N SER A 68 13.24 -7.71 -2.05
CA SER A 68 14.54 -7.96 -1.43
C SER A 68 14.43 -8.74 -0.12
N ASN A 69 13.41 -8.44 0.69
CA ASN A 69 13.13 -9.16 1.93
C ASN A 69 12.62 -10.58 1.66
N ILE A 70 11.71 -10.78 0.72
CA ILE A 70 11.24 -12.12 0.33
C ILE A 70 12.43 -12.96 -0.17
N LYS A 71 13.27 -12.38 -1.05
CA LYS A 71 14.47 -13.02 -1.55
C LYS A 71 15.43 -13.44 -0.43
N LYS A 72 15.64 -12.56 0.56
CA LYS A 72 16.53 -12.83 1.70
C LYS A 72 16.13 -14.09 2.47
N TYR A 73 14.82 -14.28 2.68
CA TYR A 73 14.29 -15.39 3.45
C TYR A 73 13.93 -16.64 2.61
N MET A 74 14.12 -16.62 1.30
CA MET A 74 13.63 -17.66 0.40
C MET A 74 14.14 -19.07 0.76
N LYS A 75 15.40 -19.18 1.16
CA LYS A 75 15.99 -20.45 1.64
C LYS A 75 15.24 -21.01 2.85
N ASP A 76 14.94 -20.15 3.82
CA ASP A 76 14.26 -20.55 5.05
C ASP A 76 12.78 -20.83 4.79
N ILE A 77 12.13 -20.08 3.90
CA ILE A 77 10.76 -20.34 3.44
C ILE A 77 10.66 -21.74 2.82
N ALA A 78 11.59 -22.09 1.93
CA ALA A 78 11.64 -23.44 1.36
C ALA A 78 11.90 -24.52 2.41
N ALA A 79 12.84 -24.28 3.34
CA ALA A 79 13.13 -25.20 4.45
C ALA A 79 11.94 -25.37 5.39
N ALA A 80 11.11 -24.34 5.55
CA ALA A 80 9.86 -24.40 6.30
C ALA A 80 8.74 -25.19 5.60
N GLY A 81 8.98 -25.68 4.39
CA GLY A 81 8.06 -26.53 3.64
C GLY A 81 6.99 -25.76 2.85
N PHE A 82 7.10 -24.44 2.71
CA PHE A 82 6.22 -23.67 1.83
C PHE A 82 6.56 -23.96 0.36
N THR A 83 5.56 -24.36 -0.40
CA THR A 83 5.69 -24.66 -1.84
C THR A 83 5.57 -23.43 -2.70
N SER A 84 4.96 -22.39 -2.14
CA SER A 84 4.77 -21.13 -2.83
C SER A 84 4.83 -19.96 -1.86
N ILE A 85 5.20 -18.79 -2.38
CA ILE A 85 4.97 -17.51 -1.73
C ILE A 85 3.89 -16.75 -2.49
N GLN A 86 3.18 -15.86 -1.80
CA GLN A 86 2.32 -14.85 -2.42
C GLN A 86 2.85 -13.47 -2.09
N THR A 87 3.03 -12.64 -3.13
CA THR A 87 3.39 -11.22 -2.96
C THR A 87 2.15 -10.36 -2.78
N SER A 88 2.33 -9.13 -2.33
CA SER A 88 1.33 -8.06 -2.52
C SER A 88 1.26 -7.62 -3.98
N PRO A 89 0.26 -6.79 -4.38
CA PRO A 89 0.15 -6.28 -5.74
C PRO A 89 1.43 -5.62 -6.24
N VAL A 90 1.83 -5.92 -7.48
CA VAL A 90 3.09 -5.45 -8.07
C VAL A 90 2.96 -4.10 -8.78
N THR A 91 1.73 -3.60 -8.90
CA THR A 91 1.41 -2.34 -9.58
C THR A 91 1.77 -1.13 -8.72
N GLN A 92 1.85 0.06 -9.33
CA GLN A 92 2.03 1.29 -8.57
C GLN A 92 0.81 1.54 -7.68
N PRO A 93 0.99 1.68 -6.36
CA PRO A 93 -0.10 1.99 -5.44
C PRO A 93 -0.52 3.44 -5.56
N LYS A 94 -1.80 3.69 -5.22
CA LYS A 94 -2.37 5.03 -5.09
C LYS A 94 -1.57 5.87 -4.09
N ASP A 95 -1.45 7.17 -4.38
CA ASP A 95 -0.94 8.22 -3.49
C ASP A 95 0.49 8.00 -2.98
N TYR A 96 1.24 7.04 -3.54
CA TYR A 96 2.66 6.92 -3.21
C TYR A 96 3.39 8.27 -3.42
N TYR A 97 2.94 9.02 -4.41
CA TYR A 97 3.58 10.26 -4.85
C TYR A 97 2.90 11.55 -4.35
N TRP A 98 1.58 11.58 -4.05
CA TRP A 98 0.82 12.83 -4.11
C TRP A 98 0.31 13.42 -2.83
N GLU A 99 -0.23 12.64 -1.93
CA GLU A 99 -0.79 13.19 -0.70
C GLU A 99 0.27 13.45 0.34
N GLY A 100 1.53 13.48 -0.07
CA GLY A 100 2.58 13.66 0.88
C GLY A 100 2.67 12.51 1.87
N ILE A 101 2.19 11.34 1.49
CA ILE A 101 2.32 10.18 2.33
C ILE A 101 3.78 9.82 2.41
N ALA A 102 4.29 10.23 3.52
CA ALA A 102 5.67 10.15 3.82
C ALA A 102 6.19 8.72 3.86
N TYR A 103 5.31 7.72 4.05
CA TYR A 103 5.71 6.32 4.18
C TYR A 103 4.48 5.41 4.10
N GLY A 104 4.70 4.19 3.64
CA GLY A 104 3.71 3.12 3.72
C GLY A 104 3.65 2.58 5.14
N ASN A 105 2.68 3.03 5.94
CA ASN A 105 2.45 2.52 7.27
C ASN A 105 1.43 1.40 7.24
N VAL A 106 1.81 0.22 7.72
CA VAL A 106 0.89 -0.91 7.83
C VAL A 106 -0.27 -0.59 8.77
N GLY A 107 0.00 0.14 9.84
CA GLY A 107 -1.01 0.48 10.84
C GLY A 107 -1.32 -0.65 11.81
N ILE A 108 -2.26 -0.42 12.72
CA ILE A 108 -2.72 -1.38 13.73
C ILE A 108 -4.24 -1.46 13.67
N PRO A 109 -4.84 -2.65 13.83
CA PRO A 109 -6.28 -2.78 14.05
C PRO A 109 -6.70 -2.05 15.34
N ASP A 110 -7.72 -1.21 15.28
CA ASP A 110 -8.20 -0.44 16.43
C ASP A 110 -9.23 -1.19 17.28
N GLY A 111 -9.65 -2.37 16.85
CA GLY A 111 -10.64 -3.20 17.53
C GLY A 111 -12.09 -2.84 17.26
N THR A 112 -12.35 -1.82 16.46
CA THR A 112 -13.70 -1.38 16.06
C THR A 112 -14.03 -1.73 14.62
N GLY A 113 -13.12 -2.41 13.92
CA GLY A 113 -13.17 -2.65 12.48
C GLY A 113 -12.43 -1.59 11.66
N GLY A 114 -11.83 -0.60 12.34
CA GLY A 114 -10.93 0.38 11.74
C GLY A 114 -9.46 -0.03 11.86
N TYR A 115 -8.60 0.76 11.27
CA TYR A 115 -7.15 0.58 11.34
C TYR A 115 -6.45 1.93 11.16
N GLU A 116 -5.34 2.10 11.85
CA GLU A 116 -4.42 3.19 11.60
C GLU A 116 -3.43 2.77 10.53
N GLY A 117 -3.19 3.59 9.52
CA GLY A 117 -2.25 3.30 8.45
C GLY A 117 -2.86 3.39 7.05
N ASN A 118 -2.07 3.03 6.06
CA ASN A 118 -2.41 3.20 4.66
C ASN A 118 -2.10 1.96 3.78
N TRP A 119 -1.96 0.78 4.38
CA TRP A 119 -1.67 -0.48 3.70
C TRP A 119 -2.65 -0.78 2.55
N TRP A 120 -3.92 -0.40 2.71
CA TRP A 120 -4.98 -0.60 1.73
C TRP A 120 -4.72 0.09 0.38
N LYS A 121 -3.81 1.08 0.33
CA LYS A 121 -3.44 1.78 -0.90
C LYS A 121 -2.75 0.87 -1.93
N VAL A 122 -2.11 -0.21 -1.49
CA VAL A 122 -1.51 -1.19 -2.42
C VAL A 122 -2.56 -1.95 -3.22
N TYR A 123 -3.81 -1.99 -2.73
CA TYR A 123 -4.97 -2.55 -3.43
C TYR A 123 -5.72 -1.50 -4.26
N GLN A 124 -5.17 -0.32 -4.43
CA GLN A 124 -5.69 0.74 -5.31
C GLN A 124 -4.64 1.10 -6.37
N PRO A 125 -4.52 0.28 -7.42
CA PRO A 125 -3.50 0.48 -8.44
C PRO A 125 -3.75 1.73 -9.27
N VAL A 126 -2.68 2.42 -9.67
CA VAL A 126 -2.72 3.52 -10.64
C VAL A 126 -2.02 3.17 -11.95
N THR A 127 -1.44 1.96 -12.04
CA THR A 127 -0.90 1.39 -13.28
C THR A 127 -1.38 -0.05 -13.42
N MET A 128 -1.30 -0.60 -14.62
CA MET A 128 -1.56 -2.02 -14.88
C MET A 128 -0.31 -2.64 -15.51
N SER A 129 0.81 -2.43 -14.85
CA SER A 129 2.13 -3.01 -15.15
C SER A 129 2.92 -3.12 -13.85
N ILE A 130 4.00 -3.90 -13.85
CA ILE A 130 4.92 -3.93 -12.69
C ILE A 130 5.48 -2.52 -12.49
N CYS A 131 5.37 -2.01 -11.26
CA CYS A 131 5.91 -0.70 -10.93
C CYS A 131 7.44 -0.71 -11.00
N ASP A 132 8.03 0.10 -11.87
CA ASP A 132 9.48 0.21 -12.08
C ASP A 132 9.99 1.65 -12.08
N ASN A 133 9.16 2.59 -11.65
CA ASN A 133 9.49 4.02 -11.59
C ASN A 133 9.89 4.49 -10.17
N GLY A 134 10.06 3.56 -9.23
CA GLY A 134 10.39 3.86 -7.84
C GLY A 134 9.21 4.30 -6.97
N HIS A 135 7.98 4.27 -7.48
CA HIS A 135 6.78 4.67 -6.75
C HIS A 135 6.05 3.46 -6.13
N THR A 136 6.79 2.58 -5.52
CA THR A 136 6.28 1.44 -4.74
C THR A 136 7.19 1.16 -3.55
N TRP A 137 6.63 0.55 -2.51
CA TRP A 137 7.39 0.12 -1.33
C TRP A 137 8.04 -1.27 -1.48
N PHE A 138 7.77 -1.96 -2.61
CA PHE A 138 8.18 -3.37 -2.77
C PHE A 138 9.51 -3.55 -3.48
N GLY A 139 9.92 -2.56 -4.27
CA GLY A 139 11.15 -2.61 -5.04
C GLY A 139 10.92 -2.53 -6.55
N THR A 140 11.99 -2.57 -7.31
CA THR A 140 12.01 -2.47 -8.77
C THR A 140 11.59 -3.78 -9.43
N LYS A 141 11.24 -3.72 -10.72
CA LYS A 141 11.01 -4.92 -11.54
C LYS A 141 12.22 -5.86 -11.57
N ALA A 142 13.44 -5.31 -11.56
CA ALA A 142 14.66 -6.10 -11.51
C ALA A 142 14.79 -6.85 -10.16
N GLU A 143 14.42 -6.23 -9.04
CA GLU A 143 14.37 -6.89 -7.72
C GLU A 143 13.27 -7.96 -7.66
N PHE A 144 12.11 -7.70 -8.26
CA PHE A 144 11.04 -8.70 -8.41
C PHE A 144 11.54 -9.92 -9.19
N LYS A 145 12.16 -9.71 -10.35
CA LYS A 145 12.78 -10.81 -11.10
C LYS A 145 13.83 -11.56 -10.28
N ALA A 146 14.72 -10.84 -9.60
CA ALA A 146 15.76 -11.48 -8.77
C ALA A 146 15.21 -12.27 -7.59
N MET A 147 14.02 -11.92 -7.09
CA MET A 147 13.29 -12.71 -6.10
C MET A 147 12.72 -13.99 -6.72
N CYS A 148 12.12 -13.91 -7.92
CA CYS A 148 11.64 -15.09 -8.64
C CYS A 148 12.79 -16.05 -8.99
N ASP A 149 13.91 -15.54 -9.48
CA ASP A 149 15.11 -16.33 -9.76
C ASP A 149 15.66 -17.04 -8.50
N GLU A 150 15.53 -16.40 -7.33
CA GLU A 150 15.90 -17.03 -6.07
C GLU A 150 14.92 -18.13 -5.66
N ALA A 151 13.61 -17.89 -5.85
CA ALA A 151 12.56 -18.87 -5.55
C ALA A 151 12.73 -20.15 -6.38
N GLU A 152 13.06 -20.02 -7.66
CA GLU A 152 13.31 -21.15 -8.55
C GLU A 152 14.45 -22.06 -8.04
N LYS A 153 15.54 -21.51 -7.49
CA LYS A 153 16.66 -22.28 -6.94
C LYS A 153 16.25 -23.23 -5.83
N TYR A 154 15.25 -22.87 -5.06
CA TYR A 154 14.73 -23.64 -3.93
C TYR A 154 13.46 -24.42 -4.27
N GLY A 155 12.94 -24.32 -5.49
CA GLY A 155 11.72 -24.96 -5.91
C GLY A 155 10.45 -24.33 -5.33
N VAL A 156 10.53 -23.09 -4.87
CA VAL A 156 9.39 -22.30 -4.38
C VAL A 156 8.77 -21.57 -5.56
N ARG A 157 7.43 -21.58 -5.66
CA ARG A 157 6.69 -20.88 -6.71
C ARG A 157 6.28 -19.50 -6.24
N VAL A 158 6.16 -18.57 -7.18
CA VAL A 158 5.78 -17.18 -6.91
C VAL A 158 4.37 -16.94 -7.42
N ILE A 159 3.46 -16.60 -6.50
CA ILE A 159 2.09 -16.18 -6.79
C ILE A 159 2.01 -14.67 -6.62
N VAL A 160 1.50 -13.97 -7.62
CA VAL A 160 1.34 -12.52 -7.61
C VAL A 160 -0.10 -12.14 -7.32
N ASP A 161 -0.31 -11.19 -6.41
CA ASP A 161 -1.64 -10.62 -6.17
C ASP A 161 -1.99 -9.61 -7.26
N ILE A 162 -3.16 -9.76 -7.88
CA ILE A 162 -3.63 -8.98 -9.04
C ILE A 162 -4.94 -8.31 -8.71
N VAL A 163 -4.93 -6.98 -8.73
CA VAL A 163 -6.13 -6.15 -8.63
C VAL A 163 -6.61 -5.83 -10.04
N ALA A 164 -7.62 -6.56 -10.51
CA ALA A 164 -8.12 -6.46 -11.89
C ALA A 164 -9.53 -5.88 -12.00
N ASN A 165 -10.23 -5.71 -10.87
CA ASN A 165 -11.59 -5.21 -10.84
C ASN A 165 -11.66 -3.67 -10.91
N HIS A 166 -10.71 -2.96 -10.34
CA HIS A 166 -10.79 -1.51 -10.15
C HIS A 166 -9.40 -0.85 -10.18
N MET A 167 -9.41 0.47 -10.28
CA MET A 167 -8.24 1.33 -10.14
C MET A 167 -8.35 2.18 -8.87
N GLY A 168 -7.25 2.80 -8.46
CA GLY A 168 -7.25 3.74 -7.33
C GLY A 168 -8.03 5.03 -7.65
N ASN A 169 -8.80 5.54 -6.69
CA ASN A 169 -9.45 6.85 -6.79
C ASN A 169 -8.63 7.94 -6.09
N ILE A 170 -8.99 9.22 -6.30
CA ILE A 170 -8.28 10.35 -5.71
C ILE A 170 -9.14 11.13 -4.71
N LYS A 171 -10.44 11.23 -4.94
CA LYS A 171 -11.30 12.18 -4.23
C LYS A 171 -12.38 11.58 -3.35
N GLY A 172 -12.31 10.32 -2.98
CA GLY A 172 -13.27 9.76 -2.03
C GLY A 172 -14.33 8.83 -2.64
N TRP A 173 -15.42 8.64 -1.97
CA TRP A 173 -16.20 7.43 -1.89
C TRP A 173 -17.40 7.32 -2.85
N LYS A 174 -17.55 8.25 -3.82
CA LYS A 174 -18.74 8.27 -4.69
C LYS A 174 -18.36 8.49 -6.13
N ILE A 175 -18.33 7.41 -6.89
CA ILE A 175 -18.19 7.46 -8.34
C ILE A 175 -19.48 6.93 -8.93
N GLY A 176 -20.31 7.81 -9.45
CA GLY A 176 -21.64 7.47 -9.95
C GLY A 176 -21.91 7.93 -11.37
N SER A 177 -20.97 8.62 -12.01
CA SER A 177 -21.10 9.07 -13.39
C SER A 177 -19.78 9.03 -14.14
N VAL A 178 -19.82 9.07 -15.47
CA VAL A 178 -18.61 9.18 -16.30
C VAL A 178 -17.84 10.44 -15.94
N GLU A 179 -18.54 11.56 -15.73
CA GLU A 179 -17.95 12.84 -15.36
C GLU A 179 -17.25 12.76 -14.01
N GLU A 180 -17.82 12.03 -13.05
CA GLU A 180 -17.19 11.82 -11.74
C GLU A 180 -15.94 10.94 -11.86
N VAL A 181 -16.01 9.82 -12.59
CA VAL A 181 -14.83 8.97 -12.87
C VAL A 181 -13.75 9.80 -13.56
N MET A 182 -14.11 10.50 -14.65
CA MET A 182 -13.15 11.28 -15.45
C MET A 182 -12.67 12.52 -14.72
N GLY A 183 -13.50 13.13 -13.86
CA GLY A 183 -13.17 14.32 -13.08
C GLY A 183 -12.41 14.00 -11.78
N ASP A 184 -12.49 12.77 -11.29
CA ASP A 184 -11.75 12.31 -10.11
C ASP A 184 -10.28 11.98 -10.46
N ILE A 185 -9.99 11.82 -11.73
CA ILE A 185 -8.64 11.60 -12.22
C ILE A 185 -7.92 12.95 -12.27
N SER A 186 -7.02 13.20 -11.29
CA SER A 186 -6.20 14.40 -11.38
C SER A 186 -5.24 14.30 -12.59
N PRO A 187 -4.83 15.44 -13.15
CA PRO A 187 -3.82 15.47 -14.22
C PRO A 187 -2.57 14.65 -13.93
N GLN A 188 -2.28 14.47 -12.66
CA GLN A 188 -1.13 13.76 -12.17
C GLN A 188 -1.30 12.23 -12.20
N ILE A 189 -2.46 11.65 -11.88
CA ILE A 189 -2.71 10.21 -12.15
C ILE A 189 -2.70 9.92 -13.65
N GLY A 190 -3.15 10.87 -14.47
CA GLY A 190 -3.04 10.79 -15.92
C GLY A 190 -1.61 10.61 -16.45
N GLU A 191 -0.59 10.90 -15.65
CA GLU A 191 0.80 10.56 -15.97
C GLU A 191 1.06 9.05 -15.93
N PHE A 192 0.31 8.31 -15.10
CA PHE A 192 0.55 6.89 -14.83
C PHE A 192 -0.48 5.97 -15.47
N TRP A 193 -1.68 6.46 -15.76
CA TRP A 193 -2.69 5.70 -16.45
C TRP A 193 -2.43 5.67 -17.94
N ASN A 194 -2.90 4.62 -18.60
CA ASN A 194 -3.02 4.66 -20.06
C ASN A 194 -3.83 5.92 -20.45
N PRO A 195 -3.29 6.84 -21.26
CA PRO A 195 -3.98 8.09 -21.61
C PRO A 195 -5.39 7.91 -22.17
N ASP A 196 -5.66 6.79 -22.86
CA ASP A 196 -6.99 6.48 -23.38
C ASP A 196 -8.03 6.28 -22.28
N MET A 197 -7.62 5.80 -21.09
CA MET A 197 -8.52 5.62 -19.94
C MET A 197 -9.09 6.94 -19.42
N LEU A 198 -8.44 8.07 -19.71
CA LEU A 198 -8.85 9.41 -19.31
C LEU A 198 -9.96 10.00 -20.19
N THR A 199 -10.12 9.49 -21.41
CA THR A 199 -11.00 10.06 -22.43
C THR A 199 -12.02 9.05 -22.98
N ASP A 200 -11.78 7.77 -22.80
CA ASP A 200 -12.63 6.68 -23.30
C ASP A 200 -13.40 6.01 -22.17
N SER A 201 -14.68 6.33 -22.06
CA SER A 201 -15.56 5.80 -21.01
C SER A 201 -15.79 4.28 -21.10
N SER A 202 -15.41 3.63 -22.22
CA SER A 202 -15.57 2.18 -22.36
C SER A 202 -14.67 1.36 -21.42
N TYR A 203 -13.66 1.95 -20.82
CA TYR A 203 -12.82 1.32 -19.80
C TYR A 203 -13.55 1.10 -18.46
N TRP A 204 -14.70 1.74 -18.24
CA TRP A 204 -15.32 1.87 -16.93
C TRP A 204 -16.75 1.33 -16.88
N HIS A 205 -17.09 0.66 -15.78
CA HIS A 205 -18.48 0.52 -15.37
C HIS A 205 -18.90 1.78 -14.64
N ILE A 206 -20.03 2.36 -15.07
CA ILE A 206 -20.56 3.57 -14.47
C ILE A 206 -21.81 3.21 -13.67
N SER A 207 -21.68 3.20 -12.34
CA SER A 207 -22.81 2.90 -11.46
C SER A 207 -22.85 3.85 -10.27
N THR A 208 -24.06 4.31 -9.94
CA THR A 208 -24.34 5.07 -8.72
C THR A 208 -24.67 4.19 -7.53
N SER A 209 -24.89 2.89 -7.77
CA SER A 209 -25.22 1.92 -6.73
C SER A 209 -23.98 1.42 -6.03
N TRP A 210 -23.99 1.42 -4.70
CA TRP A 210 -22.99 0.76 -3.89
C TRP A 210 -23.23 -0.74 -3.84
N VAL A 211 -22.16 -1.51 -3.91
CA VAL A 211 -22.20 -2.96 -3.71
C VAL A 211 -22.48 -3.30 -2.24
N HIS A 212 -23.48 -4.14 -2.01
CA HIS A 212 -23.81 -4.70 -0.70
C HIS A 212 -23.76 -6.22 -0.74
N SER A 213 -23.52 -6.85 0.39
CA SER A 213 -23.42 -8.31 0.50
C SER A 213 -24.71 -9.08 0.14
N SER A 214 -25.84 -8.38 0.08
CA SER A 214 -27.15 -8.93 -0.28
C SER A 214 -27.55 -8.66 -1.74
N ASP A 215 -26.69 -8.03 -2.52
CA ASP A 215 -27.01 -7.59 -3.88
C ASP A 215 -26.97 -8.78 -4.86
N GLY A 216 -27.75 -8.66 -5.92
CA GLY A 216 -27.72 -9.62 -7.02
C GLY A 216 -26.45 -9.49 -7.87
N ARG A 217 -26.23 -10.47 -8.77
CA ARG A 217 -25.01 -10.53 -9.60
C ARG A 217 -24.73 -9.28 -10.40
N PHE A 218 -25.77 -8.61 -10.92
CA PHE A 218 -25.58 -7.36 -11.64
C PHE A 218 -24.92 -6.28 -10.76
N ASP A 219 -25.48 -6.04 -9.57
CA ASP A 219 -24.95 -5.01 -8.68
C ASP A 219 -23.57 -5.39 -8.15
N VAL A 220 -23.32 -6.68 -7.89
CA VAL A 220 -22.02 -7.18 -7.44
C VAL A 220 -20.92 -6.97 -8.50
N THR A 221 -21.23 -7.06 -9.80
CA THR A 221 -20.24 -6.97 -10.89
C THR A 221 -20.20 -5.63 -11.59
N GLN A 222 -21.25 -4.81 -11.47
CA GLN A 222 -21.35 -3.51 -12.13
C GLN A 222 -21.42 -2.38 -11.10
N GLY A 223 -21.49 -2.74 -9.81
CA GLY A 223 -21.67 -1.79 -8.72
C GLY A 223 -20.36 -1.15 -8.31
N ASN A 224 -20.49 -0.03 -7.62
CA ASN A 224 -19.39 0.79 -7.16
C ASN A 224 -18.90 0.32 -5.78
N MET A 225 -17.62 0.02 -5.66
CA MET A 225 -16.95 -0.27 -4.38
C MET A 225 -16.21 0.94 -3.78
N GLY A 226 -16.50 2.15 -4.25
CA GLY A 226 -15.81 3.36 -3.83
C GLY A 226 -14.53 3.66 -4.62
N MET A 227 -14.31 2.93 -5.71
CA MET A 227 -13.14 3.05 -6.59
C MET A 227 -13.60 3.00 -8.04
N PRO A 228 -12.86 3.57 -9.00
CA PRO A 228 -13.16 3.46 -10.43
C PRO A 228 -13.18 1.98 -10.86
N ASP A 229 -14.37 1.48 -11.19
CA ASP A 229 -14.61 0.09 -11.54
C ASP A 229 -14.31 -0.16 -13.02
N LEU A 230 -13.45 -1.14 -13.31
CA LEU A 230 -13.03 -1.44 -14.68
C LEU A 230 -14.10 -2.25 -15.42
N ASN A 231 -14.44 -1.83 -16.63
CA ASN A 231 -15.29 -2.63 -17.52
C ASN A 231 -14.52 -3.87 -18.02
N THR A 232 -14.54 -4.92 -17.23
CA THR A 232 -13.88 -6.20 -17.51
C THR A 232 -14.48 -6.94 -18.70
N GLY A 233 -15.63 -6.49 -19.22
CA GLY A 233 -16.18 -6.90 -20.50
C GLY A 233 -15.48 -6.31 -21.72
N ASP A 234 -14.77 -5.19 -21.58
CA ASP A 234 -14.06 -4.56 -22.69
C ASP A 234 -12.72 -5.26 -22.99
N SER A 235 -12.47 -5.52 -24.26
CA SER A 235 -11.27 -6.22 -24.73
C SER A 235 -9.97 -5.46 -24.42
N LYS A 236 -10.00 -4.12 -24.30
CA LYS A 236 -8.84 -3.31 -23.92
C LYS A 236 -8.46 -3.56 -22.46
N VAL A 237 -9.44 -3.62 -21.57
CA VAL A 237 -9.22 -3.96 -20.16
C VAL A 237 -8.70 -5.39 -20.03
N GLN A 238 -9.31 -6.35 -20.71
CA GLN A 238 -8.85 -7.74 -20.74
C GLN A 238 -7.39 -7.85 -21.19
N GLN A 239 -7.05 -7.17 -22.28
CA GLN A 239 -5.68 -7.17 -22.81
C GLN A 239 -4.69 -6.48 -21.87
N MET A 240 -5.09 -5.41 -21.21
CA MET A 240 -4.29 -4.68 -20.24
C MET A 240 -3.93 -5.59 -19.04
N VAL A 241 -4.91 -6.30 -18.49
CA VAL A 241 -4.68 -7.25 -17.39
C VAL A 241 -3.83 -8.44 -17.87
N LEU A 242 -4.13 -9.02 -19.05
CA LEU A 242 -3.34 -10.12 -19.61
C LEU A 242 -1.87 -9.72 -19.84
N ASN A 243 -1.61 -8.49 -20.25
CA ASN A 243 -0.24 -7.99 -20.43
C ASN A 243 0.50 -7.90 -19.10
N LEU A 244 -0.14 -7.48 -18.02
CA LEU A 244 0.44 -7.50 -16.67
C LEU A 244 0.82 -8.94 -16.26
N LEU A 245 -0.08 -9.92 -16.49
CA LEU A 245 0.23 -11.30 -16.16
C LEU A 245 1.42 -11.83 -16.96
N LYS A 246 1.49 -11.52 -18.26
CA LYS A 246 2.63 -11.88 -19.12
C LYS A 246 3.93 -11.25 -18.63
N GLU A 247 3.89 -9.98 -18.25
CA GLU A 247 5.03 -9.28 -17.69
C GLU A 247 5.54 -9.95 -16.40
N CYS A 248 4.63 -10.39 -15.53
CA CYS A 248 4.98 -11.14 -14.32
C CYS A 248 5.57 -12.53 -14.66
N ILE A 249 5.01 -13.24 -15.65
CA ILE A 249 5.53 -14.54 -16.13
C ILE A 249 6.95 -14.39 -16.69
N ASP A 250 7.22 -13.33 -17.44
CA ASP A 250 8.57 -13.03 -17.96
C ASP A 250 9.60 -12.77 -16.84
N CYS A 251 9.14 -12.34 -15.68
CA CYS A 251 9.96 -12.20 -14.48
C CYS A 251 10.08 -13.49 -13.66
N GLY A 252 9.31 -14.54 -13.98
CA GLY A 252 9.37 -15.84 -13.30
C GLY A 252 8.20 -16.11 -12.34
N ALA A 253 7.08 -15.37 -12.41
CA ALA A 253 5.88 -15.69 -11.65
C ALA A 253 5.23 -16.99 -12.13
N ASP A 254 4.75 -17.83 -11.19
CA ASP A 254 4.16 -19.15 -11.43
C ASP A 254 2.66 -19.20 -11.17
N GLY A 255 2.08 -18.15 -10.67
CA GLY A 255 0.66 -18.11 -10.36
C GLY A 255 0.15 -16.74 -10.03
N PHE A 256 -1.17 -16.61 -9.89
CA PHE A 256 -1.85 -15.34 -9.65
C PHE A 256 -3.03 -15.53 -8.70
N ARG A 257 -3.13 -14.64 -7.73
CA ARG A 257 -4.33 -14.42 -6.92
C ARG A 257 -5.07 -13.24 -7.48
N PHE A 258 -6.36 -13.36 -7.72
CA PHE A 258 -7.19 -12.25 -8.16
C PHE A 258 -7.95 -11.67 -6.99
N ASP A 259 -7.62 -10.43 -6.65
CA ASP A 259 -8.34 -9.60 -5.70
C ASP A 259 -9.77 -9.36 -6.20
N ALA A 260 -10.75 -9.32 -5.28
CA ALA A 260 -12.14 -9.02 -5.59
C ALA A 260 -12.73 -9.83 -6.77
N ALA A 261 -12.28 -11.07 -6.99
CA ALA A 261 -12.63 -11.88 -8.17
C ALA A 261 -14.14 -12.05 -8.36
N LYS A 262 -14.93 -12.13 -7.28
CA LYS A 262 -16.40 -12.23 -7.37
C LYS A 262 -17.07 -11.03 -8.03
N HIS A 263 -16.39 -9.89 -8.09
CA HIS A 263 -16.89 -8.65 -8.68
C HIS A 263 -16.64 -8.55 -10.19
N ILE A 264 -15.96 -9.53 -10.78
CA ILE A 264 -15.73 -9.63 -12.22
C ILE A 264 -16.72 -10.64 -12.82
N GLU A 265 -17.34 -10.28 -13.93
CA GLU A 265 -18.36 -11.06 -14.62
C GLU A 265 -17.81 -12.37 -15.18
N THR A 266 -18.72 -13.28 -15.45
CA THR A 266 -18.46 -14.55 -16.11
C THR A 266 -19.32 -14.72 -17.36
N PRO A 267 -18.97 -15.62 -18.30
CA PRO A 267 -19.86 -15.99 -19.40
C PRO A 267 -21.17 -16.68 -18.96
N ALA A 268 -21.23 -17.13 -17.70
CA ALA A 268 -22.43 -17.74 -17.12
C ALA A 268 -23.41 -16.73 -16.54
N ASP A 269 -23.04 -15.47 -16.43
CA ASP A 269 -23.90 -14.37 -15.99
C ASP A 269 -24.97 -14.04 -17.05
N ASN A 270 -25.91 -13.18 -16.69
CA ASN A 270 -26.93 -12.73 -17.62
C ASN A 270 -26.27 -12.09 -18.87
N PRO A 271 -26.71 -12.46 -20.10
CA PRO A 271 -26.14 -11.95 -21.34
C PRO A 271 -26.10 -10.43 -21.49
N ALA A 272 -26.85 -9.69 -20.67
CA ALA A 272 -26.84 -8.23 -20.68
C ALA A 272 -25.54 -7.62 -20.10
N PHE A 273 -24.82 -8.39 -19.27
CA PHE A 273 -23.55 -7.97 -18.66
C PHE A 273 -22.51 -9.10 -18.56
N ALA A 274 -22.77 -10.27 -19.16
CA ALA A 274 -21.82 -11.38 -19.18
C ALA A 274 -20.52 -10.98 -19.88
N SER A 275 -19.41 -11.49 -19.38
CA SER A 275 -18.07 -11.22 -19.91
C SER A 275 -17.27 -12.51 -20.07
N ASN A 276 -16.39 -12.54 -21.07
CA ASN A 276 -15.41 -13.59 -21.28
C ASN A 276 -14.02 -13.25 -20.67
N PHE A 277 -13.99 -12.33 -19.74
CA PHE A 277 -12.75 -11.87 -19.11
C PHE A 277 -11.84 -13.01 -18.66
N TRP A 278 -12.39 -13.96 -17.91
CA TRP A 278 -11.64 -15.09 -17.38
C TRP A 278 -11.10 -16.03 -18.45
N ASP A 279 -11.84 -16.23 -19.54
CA ASP A 279 -11.36 -17.03 -20.68
C ASP A 279 -10.18 -16.34 -21.36
N VAL A 280 -10.28 -15.04 -21.61
CA VAL A 280 -9.21 -14.27 -22.27
C VAL A 280 -7.97 -14.16 -21.38
N VAL A 281 -8.17 -13.80 -20.13
CA VAL A 281 -7.06 -13.50 -19.22
C VAL A 281 -6.37 -14.76 -18.72
N LEU A 282 -7.14 -15.75 -18.19
CA LEU A 282 -6.53 -16.93 -17.60
C LEU A 282 -6.03 -17.92 -18.67
N ASP A 283 -6.82 -18.16 -19.74
CA ASP A 283 -6.38 -19.06 -20.80
C ASP A 283 -5.22 -18.43 -21.58
N GLY A 284 -5.26 -17.09 -21.83
CA GLY A 284 -4.16 -16.37 -22.45
C GLY A 284 -2.88 -16.38 -21.61
N ALA A 285 -2.98 -16.25 -20.28
CA ALA A 285 -1.83 -16.35 -19.39
C ALA A 285 -1.30 -17.78 -19.31
N ARG A 286 -2.19 -18.81 -19.31
CA ARG A 286 -1.80 -20.22 -19.32
C ARG A 286 -1.04 -20.59 -20.59
N ASP A 287 -1.54 -20.16 -21.74
CA ASP A 287 -0.89 -20.40 -23.04
C ASP A 287 0.48 -19.72 -23.09
N TYR A 288 0.57 -18.49 -22.60
CA TYR A 288 1.83 -17.75 -22.53
C TYR A 288 2.83 -18.40 -21.56
N TYR A 289 2.39 -18.79 -20.36
CA TYR A 289 3.22 -19.51 -19.39
C TYR A 289 3.77 -20.81 -19.97
N LYS A 290 2.91 -21.56 -20.68
CA LYS A 290 3.31 -22.78 -21.36
C LYS A 290 4.31 -22.53 -22.48
N GLN A 291 4.18 -21.43 -23.21
CA GLN A 291 5.15 -21.03 -24.23
C GLN A 291 6.50 -20.69 -23.63
N VAL A 292 6.55 -19.95 -22.53
CA VAL A 292 7.79 -19.50 -21.87
C VAL A 292 8.47 -20.66 -21.13
N ASN A 293 7.72 -21.43 -20.36
CA ASN A 293 8.24 -22.45 -19.45
C ASN A 293 8.23 -23.88 -20.04
N HIS A 294 7.64 -24.08 -21.20
CA HIS A 294 7.51 -25.36 -21.90
C HIS A 294 6.70 -26.44 -21.14
N TYR A 295 5.96 -26.06 -20.10
CA TYR A 295 5.01 -26.91 -19.39
C TYR A 295 3.79 -26.12 -18.91
N ASP A 296 2.70 -26.81 -18.62
CA ASP A 296 1.48 -26.23 -18.07
C ASP A 296 1.51 -26.40 -16.55
N GLY A 297 1.68 -25.30 -15.83
CA GLY A 297 1.85 -25.32 -14.37
C GLY A 297 1.46 -24.03 -13.68
N VAL A 298 0.96 -23.04 -14.41
CA VAL A 298 0.50 -21.78 -13.80
C VAL A 298 -0.72 -22.04 -12.89
N TYR A 299 -0.69 -21.47 -11.70
CA TYR A 299 -1.76 -21.60 -10.72
C TYR A 299 -2.59 -20.32 -10.62
N PHE A 300 -3.90 -20.46 -10.57
CA PHE A 300 -4.82 -19.35 -10.40
C PHE A 300 -5.75 -19.59 -9.22
N TYR A 301 -5.95 -18.56 -8.42
CA TYR A 301 -7.06 -18.54 -7.48
C TYR A 301 -7.67 -17.15 -7.34
N GLY A 302 -8.94 -17.10 -7.02
CA GLY A 302 -9.71 -15.85 -6.87
C GLY A 302 -10.19 -15.66 -5.44
N GLU A 303 -10.16 -14.39 -5.00
CA GLU A 303 -10.83 -14.02 -3.79
C GLU A 303 -12.32 -13.97 -3.98
N VAL A 304 -13.01 -14.89 -3.33
CA VAL A 304 -14.47 -14.95 -3.26
C VAL A 304 -14.84 -14.98 -1.79
N LEU A 305 -15.23 -13.82 -1.26
CA LEU A 305 -15.70 -13.70 0.11
C LEU A 305 -17.23 -13.77 0.12
N ASN A 306 -17.77 -14.69 0.95
CA ASN A 306 -19.20 -14.97 1.03
C ASN A 306 -19.77 -15.58 -0.26
N ARG A 307 -21.04 -15.93 -0.20
CA ARG A 307 -21.73 -16.53 -1.32
C ARG A 307 -21.92 -15.54 -2.47
N ILE A 308 -21.86 -16.04 -3.73
CA ILE A 308 -22.07 -15.25 -4.95
C ILE A 308 -23.56 -15.16 -5.28
N ASP A 309 -24.39 -16.06 -4.73
CA ASP A 309 -25.84 -16.22 -4.98
C ASP A 309 -26.22 -16.55 -6.44
N ASP A 310 -25.26 -17.06 -7.23
CA ASP A 310 -25.50 -17.60 -8.56
C ASP A 310 -24.68 -18.88 -8.75
N ALA A 311 -25.36 -20.01 -8.76
CA ALA A 311 -24.73 -21.32 -8.86
C ALA A 311 -23.98 -21.54 -10.20
N ASN A 312 -24.38 -20.85 -11.26
CA ASN A 312 -23.72 -20.97 -12.58
C ASN A 312 -22.41 -20.18 -12.56
N ALA A 313 -22.42 -18.97 -12.01
CA ALA A 313 -21.21 -18.17 -11.82
C ALA A 313 -20.23 -18.86 -10.86
N GLU A 314 -20.73 -19.44 -9.75
CA GLU A 314 -19.90 -20.24 -8.83
C GLU A 314 -19.22 -21.42 -9.53
N ALA A 315 -19.99 -22.21 -10.29
CA ALA A 315 -19.48 -23.35 -11.06
C ALA A 315 -18.45 -22.88 -12.11
N TYR A 316 -18.69 -21.76 -12.75
CA TYR A 316 -17.77 -21.20 -13.74
C TYR A 316 -16.43 -20.81 -13.10
N TYR A 317 -16.43 -20.05 -11.99
CA TYR A 317 -15.18 -19.72 -11.28
C TYR A 317 -14.40 -20.98 -10.91
N ARG A 318 -15.05 -21.99 -10.30
CA ARG A 318 -14.38 -23.26 -9.96
C ARG A 318 -13.81 -23.99 -11.16
N SER A 319 -14.41 -23.86 -12.34
CA SER A 319 -13.88 -24.45 -13.58
C SER A 319 -12.58 -23.80 -14.04
N LYS A 320 -12.33 -22.56 -13.68
CA LYS A 320 -11.18 -21.75 -14.12
C LYS A 320 -10.05 -21.68 -13.11
N MET A 321 -10.36 -21.59 -11.82
CA MET A 321 -9.40 -21.32 -10.74
C MET A 321 -9.85 -21.93 -9.41
N SER A 322 -8.97 -21.97 -8.43
CA SER A 322 -9.33 -22.23 -7.03
C SER A 322 -9.97 -20.99 -6.41
N LEU A 323 -10.76 -21.14 -5.36
CA LEU A 323 -11.47 -20.05 -4.69
C LEU A 323 -11.15 -20.03 -3.20
N THR A 324 -11.09 -18.86 -2.62
CA THR A 324 -10.95 -18.70 -1.16
C THR A 324 -12.19 -19.24 -0.45
N ASP A 325 -12.02 -20.00 0.62
CA ASP A 325 -13.09 -20.46 1.50
C ASP A 325 -12.93 -19.82 2.89
N ASN A 326 -13.38 -18.59 3.00
CA ASN A 326 -13.34 -17.84 4.24
C ASN A 326 -14.26 -18.44 5.31
N SER A 327 -15.44 -18.96 4.95
CA SER A 327 -16.40 -19.48 5.92
C SER A 327 -15.86 -20.70 6.66
N THR A 328 -15.26 -21.66 5.94
CA THR A 328 -14.63 -22.83 6.56
C THR A 328 -13.41 -22.42 7.39
N SER A 329 -12.58 -21.52 6.89
CA SER A 329 -11.42 -20.96 7.57
C SER A 329 -11.81 -20.30 8.89
N ASP A 330 -12.80 -19.42 8.86
CA ASP A 330 -13.31 -18.70 10.03
C ASP A 330 -13.95 -19.64 11.05
N ASN A 331 -14.69 -20.64 10.58
CA ASN A 331 -15.31 -21.63 11.47
C ASN A 331 -14.28 -22.46 12.23
N ILE A 332 -13.21 -22.91 11.55
CA ILE A 332 -12.11 -23.65 12.19
C ILE A 332 -11.40 -22.75 13.20
N ARG A 333 -11.03 -21.52 12.80
CA ARG A 333 -10.33 -20.56 13.69
C ARG A 333 -11.17 -20.21 14.92
N ASN A 334 -12.45 -19.88 14.74
CA ASN A 334 -13.35 -19.57 15.86
C ASN A 334 -13.54 -20.79 16.77
N SER A 335 -13.60 -22.00 16.20
CA SER A 335 -13.69 -23.22 16.99
C SER A 335 -12.44 -23.41 17.85
N VAL A 336 -11.27 -23.18 17.32
CA VAL A 336 -10.02 -23.21 18.10
C VAL A 336 -10.02 -22.14 19.18
N LYS A 337 -10.34 -20.89 18.86
CA LYS A 337 -10.43 -19.77 19.80
C LYS A 337 -11.34 -20.07 20.99
N TYR A 338 -12.47 -20.74 20.75
CA TYR A 338 -13.42 -21.14 21.78
C TYR A 338 -13.23 -22.58 22.29
N LYS A 339 -12.07 -23.18 21.97
CA LYS A 339 -11.68 -24.53 22.45
C LYS A 339 -12.66 -25.64 22.08
N SER A 340 -13.29 -25.55 20.92
CA SER A 340 -14.20 -26.55 20.37
C SER A 340 -13.46 -27.51 19.41
N ALA A 341 -13.01 -28.65 19.94
CA ALA A 341 -12.35 -29.66 19.13
C ALA A 341 -13.22 -30.15 17.96
N SER A 342 -14.53 -30.34 18.19
CA SER A 342 -15.45 -30.82 17.16
C SER A 342 -15.65 -29.84 15.99
N GLY A 343 -15.68 -28.55 16.27
CA GLY A 343 -15.72 -27.52 15.22
C GLY A 343 -14.38 -27.36 14.48
N ALA A 344 -13.26 -27.54 15.19
CA ALA A 344 -11.94 -27.49 14.59
C ALA A 344 -11.66 -28.67 13.65
N ALA A 345 -12.22 -29.85 13.92
CA ALA A 345 -12.13 -31.05 13.06
C ALA A 345 -13.18 -31.05 11.92
N GLN A 346 -13.51 -29.88 11.40
CA GLN A 346 -14.50 -29.73 10.32
C GLN A 346 -14.01 -30.34 8.99
N GLY A 347 -14.78 -31.28 8.42
CA GLY A 347 -14.45 -31.99 7.18
C GLY A 347 -14.92 -31.29 5.90
N GLY A 348 -15.99 -30.50 5.96
CA GLY A 348 -16.62 -29.88 4.82
C GLY A 348 -15.93 -28.59 4.34
N TYR A 349 -16.49 -28.05 3.25
CA TYR A 349 -16.14 -26.75 2.68
C TYR A 349 -17.41 -25.90 2.56
N CYS A 350 -17.28 -24.60 2.33
CA CYS A 350 -18.45 -23.74 2.10
C CYS A 350 -19.26 -24.14 0.85
N GLY A 351 -20.52 -23.68 0.78
CA GLY A 351 -21.47 -24.12 -0.25
C GLY A 351 -21.00 -23.88 -1.69
N TYR A 352 -20.34 -22.74 -1.93
CA TYR A 352 -19.88 -22.40 -3.28
C TYR A 352 -18.63 -23.19 -3.75
N ILE A 353 -17.93 -23.88 -2.86
CA ILE A 353 -16.89 -24.86 -3.22
C ILE A 353 -17.52 -26.18 -3.70
N ALA A 354 -18.80 -26.42 -3.39
CA ALA A 354 -19.59 -27.59 -3.87
C ALA A 354 -18.95 -28.96 -3.58
N GLY A 355 -18.12 -29.06 -2.53
CA GLY A 355 -17.39 -30.27 -2.17
C GLY A 355 -16.13 -30.54 -3.00
N GLU A 356 -15.78 -29.68 -3.95
CA GLU A 356 -14.56 -29.74 -4.74
C GLU A 356 -13.36 -29.18 -3.92
N GLY A 357 -12.91 -29.92 -2.90
CA GLY A 357 -11.89 -29.45 -1.97
C GLY A 357 -10.57 -29.04 -2.62
N ASP A 358 -10.22 -29.62 -3.77
CA ASP A 358 -9.08 -29.22 -4.60
C ASP A 358 -9.24 -27.81 -5.22
N LYS A 359 -10.43 -27.23 -5.14
CA LYS A 359 -10.72 -25.85 -5.53
C LYS A 359 -10.78 -24.89 -4.35
N ALA A 360 -10.59 -25.36 -3.13
CA ALA A 360 -10.60 -24.51 -1.95
C ALA A 360 -9.19 -24.00 -1.60
N VAL A 361 -9.08 -22.70 -1.32
CA VAL A 361 -7.94 -22.09 -0.63
C VAL A 361 -8.38 -21.75 0.78
N LEU A 362 -7.76 -22.41 1.77
CA LEU A 362 -8.04 -22.21 3.19
C LEU A 362 -6.89 -21.51 3.88
N TRP A 363 -7.20 -20.76 4.92
CA TRP A 363 -6.21 -20.08 5.76
C TRP A 363 -6.52 -20.22 7.24
N ALA A 364 -5.52 -20.03 8.09
CA ALA A 364 -5.76 -19.82 9.52
C ALA A 364 -6.29 -18.38 9.74
N GLU A 365 -5.76 -17.44 8.98
CA GLU A 365 -6.21 -16.04 8.90
C GLU A 365 -5.72 -15.42 7.58
N SER A 366 -6.26 -14.26 7.22
CA SER A 366 -5.82 -13.44 6.08
C SER A 366 -5.48 -12.02 6.54
N HIS A 367 -4.95 -11.20 5.64
CA HIS A 367 -4.73 -9.79 5.92
C HIS A 367 -6.04 -9.05 6.26
N ASP A 368 -7.15 -9.38 5.61
CA ASP A 368 -8.45 -8.79 5.89
C ASP A 368 -8.99 -9.17 7.26
N THR A 369 -8.85 -10.45 7.64
CA THR A 369 -9.30 -10.88 8.98
C THR A 369 -8.40 -10.33 10.09
N TYR A 370 -7.14 -10.04 9.81
CA TYR A 370 -6.21 -9.47 10.78
C TYR A 370 -6.26 -7.94 10.83
N MET A 371 -6.23 -7.25 9.68
CA MET A 371 -6.18 -5.80 9.58
C MET A 371 -7.55 -5.16 9.34
N GLY A 372 -8.27 -5.56 8.31
CA GLY A 372 -9.47 -4.88 7.84
C GLY A 372 -10.69 -5.05 8.74
N GLY A 373 -11.09 -6.29 9.00
CA GLY A 373 -12.26 -6.59 9.86
C GLY A 373 -11.91 -6.88 11.30
N GLY A 374 -10.64 -7.14 11.58
CA GLY A 374 -10.15 -7.45 12.91
C GLY A 374 -10.70 -8.74 13.53
N SER A 375 -11.27 -9.67 12.75
CA SER A 375 -11.88 -10.89 13.29
C SER A 375 -10.85 -11.90 13.82
N SER A 376 -9.57 -11.77 13.42
CA SER A 376 -8.49 -12.62 13.90
C SER A 376 -7.41 -11.88 14.70
N TYR A 377 -7.42 -10.56 14.74
CA TYR A 377 -6.35 -9.79 15.39
C TYR A 377 -6.25 -10.04 16.91
N ASP A 378 -7.32 -10.49 17.55
CA ASP A 378 -7.37 -10.86 18.96
C ASP A 378 -7.17 -12.38 19.20
N VAL A 379 -6.89 -13.15 18.11
CA VAL A 379 -6.55 -14.57 18.21
C VAL A 379 -5.04 -14.71 18.40
N ASN A 380 -4.63 -15.44 19.44
CA ASN A 380 -3.22 -15.59 19.76
C ASN A 380 -2.46 -16.49 18.77
N ASP A 381 -1.14 -16.35 18.71
CA ASP A 381 -0.31 -17.12 17.78
C ASP A 381 -0.40 -18.63 18.03
N SER A 382 -0.57 -19.05 19.30
CA SER A 382 -0.80 -20.45 19.62
C SER A 382 -2.09 -20.99 19.00
N ASP A 383 -3.18 -20.21 19.05
CA ASP A 383 -4.45 -20.61 18.46
C ASP A 383 -4.44 -20.49 16.94
N ILE A 384 -3.67 -19.55 16.37
CA ILE A 384 -3.41 -19.50 14.92
C ILE A 384 -2.64 -20.77 14.47
N LYS A 385 -1.61 -21.18 15.21
CA LYS A 385 -0.86 -22.41 14.90
C LYS A 385 -1.73 -23.66 15.04
N LYS A 386 -2.60 -23.75 16.06
CA LYS A 386 -3.60 -24.82 16.17
C LYS A 386 -4.59 -24.83 15.01
N THR A 387 -5.05 -23.65 14.59
CA THR A 387 -5.90 -23.51 13.42
C THR A 387 -5.17 -23.97 12.16
N TRP A 388 -3.91 -23.57 12.02
CA TRP A 388 -3.06 -23.99 10.92
C TRP A 388 -2.90 -25.51 10.86
N ALA A 389 -2.69 -26.16 12.02
CA ALA A 389 -2.59 -27.61 12.11
C ALA A 389 -3.82 -28.31 11.52
N MET A 390 -5.01 -27.78 11.73
CA MET A 390 -6.24 -28.33 11.18
C MET A 390 -6.49 -27.93 9.72
N VAL A 391 -6.18 -26.71 9.34
CA VAL A 391 -6.35 -26.20 7.97
C VAL A 391 -5.37 -26.89 7.02
N ALA A 392 -4.07 -26.83 7.33
CA ALA A 392 -3.05 -27.34 6.43
C ALA A 392 -2.94 -28.87 6.42
N SER A 393 -3.48 -29.58 7.40
CA SER A 393 -3.53 -31.04 7.37
C SER A 393 -4.65 -31.61 6.47
N LYS A 394 -5.61 -30.78 5.98
CA LYS A 394 -6.69 -31.23 5.09
C LYS A 394 -6.15 -31.82 3.80
N LYS A 395 -6.94 -32.72 3.21
CA LYS A 395 -6.50 -33.60 2.14
C LYS A 395 -6.33 -32.90 0.79
N ASP A 396 -7.26 -32.05 0.42
CA ASP A 396 -7.41 -31.61 -0.98
C ASP A 396 -7.18 -30.10 -1.16
N SER A 397 -7.40 -29.29 -0.13
CA SER A 397 -7.32 -27.84 -0.22
C SER A 397 -5.89 -27.32 -0.27
N THR A 398 -5.68 -26.22 -1.00
CA THR A 398 -4.48 -25.40 -0.88
C THR A 398 -4.53 -24.65 0.45
N ALA A 399 -3.45 -24.66 1.21
CA ALA A 399 -3.39 -23.97 2.48
C ALA A 399 -2.54 -22.71 2.38
N LEU A 400 -3.02 -21.58 2.96
CA LEU A 400 -2.34 -20.30 2.95
C LEU A 400 -2.07 -19.85 4.38
N PHE A 401 -0.79 -19.63 4.70
CA PHE A 401 -0.32 -19.06 5.96
C PHE A 401 -0.06 -17.57 5.78
N PHE A 402 -0.73 -16.74 6.57
CA PHE A 402 -0.51 -15.30 6.58
C PHE A 402 0.64 -14.94 7.53
N ALA A 403 1.69 -14.32 7.02
CA ALA A 403 2.76 -13.77 7.83
C ALA A 403 2.28 -12.44 8.44
N ARG A 404 1.93 -12.44 9.71
CA ARG A 404 1.48 -11.23 10.42
C ARG A 404 2.55 -10.14 10.34
N PRO A 405 2.20 -8.88 10.11
CA PRO A 405 3.16 -7.79 10.12
C PRO A 405 3.75 -7.56 11.53
N PHE A 406 3.00 -7.88 12.58
CA PHE A 406 3.40 -7.80 13.99
C PHE A 406 2.52 -8.73 14.83
N TYR A 407 2.92 -8.98 16.08
CA TYR A 407 2.12 -9.78 17.02
C TYR A 407 0.87 -9.01 17.46
N SER A 408 -0.20 -9.74 17.78
CA SER A 408 -1.44 -9.12 18.23
C SER A 408 -1.28 -8.40 19.57
N LYS A 409 -1.60 -7.12 19.61
CA LYS A 409 -1.57 -6.29 20.82
C LYS A 409 -2.52 -6.79 21.94
N TYR A 410 -3.59 -7.50 21.56
CA TYR A 410 -4.59 -7.98 22.54
C TYR A 410 -4.06 -9.08 23.43
N ILE A 411 -3.24 -9.94 22.87
CA ILE A 411 -2.69 -11.06 23.63
C ILE A 411 -1.69 -10.58 24.65
N LEU A 412 -0.80 -9.70 24.22
CA LEU A 412 0.24 -9.17 25.10
C LEU A 412 -0.34 -8.33 26.23
N LYS A 413 -1.46 -7.66 26.01
CA LYS A 413 -2.10 -6.84 27.03
C LYS A 413 -2.94 -7.63 28.02
N ASN A 414 -3.59 -8.71 27.57
CA ASN A 414 -4.61 -9.43 28.34
C ASN A 414 -4.19 -10.85 28.73
N ASP A 415 -3.12 -11.39 28.15
CA ASP A 415 -2.67 -12.74 28.43
C ASP A 415 -1.80 -12.79 29.67
N THR A 416 -2.39 -13.33 30.75
CA THR A 416 -1.69 -13.69 31.99
C THR A 416 -1.33 -15.17 32.05
N SER A 417 -1.56 -15.94 30.99
CA SER A 417 -1.49 -17.40 30.97
C SER A 417 -0.11 -17.98 30.69
N GLY A 418 0.93 -17.14 30.62
CA GLY A 418 2.31 -17.61 30.43
C GLY A 418 2.71 -17.86 28.98
N TYR A 419 2.00 -17.28 28.01
CA TYR A 419 2.43 -17.22 26.61
C TYR A 419 3.70 -16.36 26.49
N GLU A 420 4.81 -16.97 26.13
CA GLU A 420 6.05 -16.24 25.83
C GLU A 420 5.97 -15.70 24.42
N SER A 421 5.49 -14.48 24.28
CA SER A 421 5.62 -13.73 23.04
C SER A 421 7.09 -13.37 22.78
N ARG A 422 7.49 -13.32 21.52
CA ARG A 422 8.83 -12.84 21.12
C ARG A 422 9.00 -11.35 21.41
N GLN A 423 7.90 -10.60 21.57
CA GLN A 423 7.88 -9.16 21.81
C GLN A 423 6.92 -8.78 22.92
N THR A 424 7.28 -7.76 23.69
CA THR A 424 6.38 -7.15 24.67
C THR A 424 5.37 -6.23 23.97
N TYR A 425 4.29 -5.88 24.68
CA TYR A 425 3.30 -4.92 24.18
C TYR A 425 3.92 -3.56 23.87
N GLU A 426 4.83 -3.08 24.71
CA GLU A 426 5.56 -1.83 24.53
C GLU A 426 6.48 -1.89 23.31
N GLU A 427 7.12 -3.03 23.07
CA GLU A 427 7.95 -3.23 21.87
C GLU A 427 7.10 -3.23 20.60
N ILE A 428 5.91 -3.84 20.64
CA ILE A 428 4.98 -3.79 19.51
C ILE A 428 4.46 -2.39 19.29
N LEU A 429 4.05 -1.66 20.32
CA LEU A 429 3.65 -0.26 20.19
C LEU A 429 4.77 0.62 19.64
N ALA A 430 6.01 0.41 20.08
CA ALA A 430 7.17 1.10 19.55
C ALA A 430 7.47 0.73 18.09
N GLN A 431 7.11 -0.50 17.66
CA GLN A 431 7.26 -0.93 16.28
C GLN A 431 6.15 -0.43 15.37
N THR A 432 4.95 -0.20 15.88
CA THR A 432 3.80 0.18 15.03
C THR A 432 4.01 1.50 14.31
N ASP A 433 4.68 2.46 14.93
CA ASP A 433 5.13 3.69 14.25
C ASP A 433 6.25 3.43 13.23
N GLN A 434 6.83 2.25 13.22
CA GLN A 434 7.98 1.86 12.40
C GLN A 434 7.70 0.69 11.48
N THR A 435 6.61 -0.07 11.70
CA THR A 435 6.19 -1.14 10.80
C THR A 435 5.65 -0.53 9.51
N GLN A 436 6.40 -0.69 8.47
CA GLN A 436 6.12 -0.09 7.17
C GLN A 436 5.83 -1.16 6.13
N ILE A 437 5.14 -0.78 5.08
CA ILE A 437 5.04 -1.60 3.88
C ILE A 437 6.46 -1.77 3.33
N GLY A 438 6.84 -3.01 3.04
CA GLY A 438 8.19 -3.40 2.68
C GLY A 438 8.92 -4.17 3.77
N ASP A 439 8.56 -3.97 5.06
CA ASP A 439 9.18 -4.68 6.18
C ASP A 439 8.75 -6.15 6.24
N VAL A 440 9.62 -6.99 6.79
CA VAL A 440 9.30 -8.39 7.11
C VAL A 440 8.42 -8.42 8.36
N GLY A 441 7.38 -9.25 8.34
CA GLY A 441 6.52 -9.50 9.50
C GLY A 441 7.15 -10.41 10.55
N THR A 442 6.30 -11.00 11.40
CA THR A 442 6.74 -11.99 12.40
C THR A 442 7.29 -13.23 11.71
N LEU A 443 8.18 -13.94 12.42
CA LEU A 443 8.78 -15.19 11.92
C LEU A 443 8.03 -16.45 12.40
N THR A 444 6.78 -16.33 12.84
CA THR A 444 5.93 -17.47 13.27
C THR A 444 5.77 -18.55 12.21
N TRP A 445 5.90 -18.19 10.94
CA TRP A 445 5.91 -19.14 9.80
C TRP A 445 7.08 -20.12 9.87
N ALA A 446 8.15 -19.81 10.58
CA ALA A 446 9.32 -20.67 10.81
C ALA A 446 9.28 -21.41 12.14
N ASP A 447 8.22 -21.26 12.94
CA ASP A 447 8.03 -22.01 14.18
C ASP A 447 7.88 -23.53 13.87
N LYS A 448 8.44 -24.36 14.75
CA LYS A 448 8.53 -25.81 14.53
C LYS A 448 7.17 -26.44 14.23
N GLU A 449 6.11 -25.99 14.91
CA GLU A 449 4.74 -26.47 14.70
C GLU A 449 4.26 -26.21 13.27
N VAL A 450 4.50 -25.00 12.75
CA VAL A 450 4.10 -24.62 11.39
C VAL A 450 4.90 -25.40 10.36
N VAL A 451 6.22 -25.48 10.56
CA VAL A 451 7.14 -26.19 9.67
C VAL A 451 6.76 -27.66 9.52
N GLU A 452 6.51 -28.35 10.64
CA GLU A 452 6.19 -29.79 10.59
C GLU A 452 4.80 -30.06 10.05
N VAL A 453 3.84 -29.17 10.25
CA VAL A 453 2.53 -29.25 9.58
C VAL A 453 2.67 -29.09 8.07
N ASN A 454 3.48 -28.16 7.58
CA ASN A 454 3.76 -27.98 6.16
C ASN A 454 4.42 -29.22 5.54
N ARG A 455 5.43 -29.76 6.23
CA ARG A 455 6.12 -30.99 5.79
C ARG A 455 5.19 -32.18 5.76
N PHE A 456 4.31 -32.31 6.75
CA PHE A 456 3.26 -33.31 6.80
C PHE A 456 2.30 -33.17 5.62
N HIS A 457 1.84 -31.97 5.34
CA HIS A 457 1.01 -31.67 4.17
C HIS A 457 1.68 -32.19 2.89
N ASN A 458 2.92 -31.76 2.63
CA ASN A 458 3.67 -32.14 1.43
C ASN A 458 3.89 -33.66 1.34
N PHE A 459 4.12 -34.33 2.47
CA PHE A 459 4.38 -35.79 2.51
C PHE A 459 3.11 -36.60 2.20
N PHE A 460 1.93 -36.11 2.64
CA PHE A 460 0.68 -36.85 2.53
C PHE A 460 -0.24 -36.41 1.38
N VAL A 461 0.22 -35.60 0.43
CA VAL A 461 -0.57 -35.21 -0.75
C VAL A 461 -1.13 -36.47 -1.44
N GLY A 462 -2.42 -36.45 -1.77
CA GLY A 462 -3.14 -37.53 -2.44
C GLY A 462 -3.52 -38.71 -1.54
N GLN A 463 -3.14 -38.69 -0.23
CA GLN A 463 -3.55 -39.71 0.73
C GLN A 463 -4.96 -39.43 1.26
N SER A 464 -5.65 -40.48 1.72
CA SER A 464 -6.96 -40.34 2.37
C SER A 464 -6.86 -39.53 3.66
N GLU A 465 -7.97 -38.95 4.10
CA GLU A 465 -8.06 -38.29 5.41
C GLU A 465 -9.16 -38.88 6.28
N GLN A 466 -8.96 -38.79 7.60
CA GLN A 466 -9.97 -39.07 8.58
C GLN A 466 -9.86 -38.02 9.71
N LEU A 467 -10.77 -37.06 9.70
CA LEU A 467 -10.93 -36.09 10.77
C LEU A 467 -11.68 -36.71 11.96
N GLY A 468 -11.29 -36.34 13.15
CA GLY A 468 -11.92 -36.81 14.35
C GLY A 468 -11.60 -35.97 15.57
N THR A 469 -12.27 -36.30 16.68
CA THR A 469 -12.09 -35.63 17.97
C THR A 469 -12.03 -36.63 19.12
N SER A 470 -11.27 -36.27 20.16
CA SER A 470 -11.28 -37.01 21.45
C SER A 470 -10.99 -36.03 22.57
N GLY A 471 -11.97 -35.83 23.48
CA GLY A 471 -11.85 -34.78 24.50
C GLY A 471 -11.54 -33.40 23.89
N GLU A 472 -10.48 -32.79 24.35
CA GLU A 472 -10.00 -31.49 23.87
C GLU A 472 -9.14 -31.59 22.59
N CYS A 473 -9.02 -32.77 21.98
CA CYS A 473 -8.23 -32.95 20.78
C CYS A 473 -9.11 -32.95 19.53
N ALA A 474 -8.75 -32.10 18.55
CA ALA A 474 -9.08 -32.28 17.16
C ALA A 474 -7.89 -32.96 16.46
N TYR A 475 -8.15 -33.88 15.55
CA TYR A 475 -7.09 -34.56 14.82
C TYR A 475 -7.46 -34.87 13.38
N ASN A 476 -6.43 -35.01 12.54
CA ASN A 476 -6.57 -35.42 11.15
C ASN A 476 -5.57 -36.55 10.83
N VAL A 477 -6.06 -37.75 10.58
CA VAL A 477 -5.25 -38.90 10.13
C VAL A 477 -5.12 -38.84 8.61
N ARG A 478 -3.89 -38.96 8.12
CA ARG A 478 -3.61 -39.01 6.68
C ARG A 478 -3.07 -40.39 6.27
N GLY A 479 -3.67 -40.92 5.20
CA GLY A 479 -3.37 -42.29 4.84
C GLY A 479 -3.71 -43.26 5.98
N ASN A 480 -2.72 -44.03 6.42
CA ASN A 480 -2.81 -44.89 7.63
C ASN A 480 -1.48 -44.87 8.41
N SER A 481 -0.72 -43.81 8.28
CA SER A 481 0.63 -43.73 8.81
C SER A 481 1.04 -42.35 9.34
N GLY A 482 0.10 -41.40 9.44
CA GLY A 482 0.35 -40.11 10.03
C GLY A 482 -0.89 -39.46 10.61
N VAL A 483 -0.73 -38.65 11.66
CA VAL A 483 -1.80 -37.86 12.26
C VAL A 483 -1.25 -36.51 12.74
N VAL A 484 -2.02 -35.45 12.47
CA VAL A 484 -1.85 -34.15 13.10
C VAL A 484 -2.86 -34.04 14.23
N ILE A 485 -2.40 -33.62 15.40
CA ILE A 485 -3.22 -33.43 16.62
C ILE A 485 -3.15 -31.96 16.99
N SER A 486 -4.31 -31.36 17.21
CA SER A 486 -4.49 -30.01 17.78
C SER A 486 -5.25 -30.15 19.11
N LYS A 487 -4.52 -30.10 20.21
CA LYS A 487 -5.05 -30.22 21.57
C LYS A 487 -5.33 -28.84 22.13
N MET A 488 -6.59 -28.51 22.38
CA MET A 488 -7.08 -27.15 22.65
C MET A 488 -6.56 -26.58 23.98
N ASP A 489 -6.26 -27.42 24.94
CA ASP A 489 -5.78 -27.06 26.29
C ASP A 489 -4.25 -27.16 26.46
N GLY A 490 -3.51 -27.35 25.35
CA GLY A 490 -2.04 -27.35 25.33
C GLY A 490 -1.41 -28.73 25.42
N ALA A 491 -0.18 -28.80 25.95
CA ALA A 491 0.56 -30.07 26.12
C ALA A 491 -0.18 -31.06 27.03
N GLY A 492 0.07 -32.36 26.84
CA GLY A 492 -0.47 -33.40 27.69
C GLY A 492 -0.68 -34.74 26.99
N ASP A 493 -1.05 -35.75 27.81
CA ASP A 493 -1.28 -37.11 27.32
C ASP A 493 -2.56 -37.21 26.51
N VAL A 494 -2.53 -38.07 25.49
CA VAL A 494 -3.66 -38.37 24.64
C VAL A 494 -3.76 -39.89 24.41
N SER A 495 -4.99 -40.37 24.31
CA SER A 495 -5.31 -41.74 23.87
C SER A 495 -6.67 -41.72 23.15
N PHE A 496 -6.71 -42.21 21.92
CA PHE A 496 -7.93 -42.24 21.13
C PHE A 496 -7.83 -43.19 19.93
N SER A 497 -8.99 -43.59 19.42
CA SER A 497 -9.08 -44.50 18.25
C SER A 497 -8.67 -43.82 16.97
N VAL A 498 -7.82 -44.49 16.16
CA VAL A 498 -7.35 -44.00 14.87
C VAL A 498 -7.32 -45.14 13.85
N ASN A 499 -7.45 -44.80 12.56
CA ASN A 499 -7.23 -45.73 11.46
C ASN A 499 -5.77 -45.62 10.99
N MET A 500 -4.84 -46.02 11.89
CA MET A 500 -3.40 -46.08 11.57
C MET A 500 -2.90 -47.51 11.76
N LYS A 501 -1.80 -47.87 11.08
CA LYS A 501 -1.13 -49.15 11.26
C LYS A 501 -0.50 -49.20 12.67
N ASP A 502 -0.53 -50.37 13.30
CA ASP A 502 0.18 -50.61 14.54
C ASP A 502 1.67 -50.32 14.36
N GLY A 503 2.27 -49.65 15.36
CA GLY A 503 3.66 -49.26 15.32
C GLY A 503 3.96 -48.09 16.23
N THR A 504 5.25 -47.67 16.20
CA THR A 504 5.71 -46.48 16.92
C THR A 504 5.99 -45.39 15.93
N TYR A 505 5.44 -44.23 16.18
CA TYR A 505 5.56 -43.02 15.37
C TYR A 505 6.23 -41.92 16.19
N THR A 506 6.87 -41.01 15.51
CA THR A 506 7.53 -39.88 16.17
C THR A 506 6.73 -38.60 15.93
N ASP A 507 6.47 -37.85 16.98
CA ASP A 507 6.00 -36.47 16.86
C ASP A 507 7.18 -35.61 16.37
N GLN A 508 7.07 -35.05 15.20
CA GLN A 508 8.13 -34.27 14.55
C GLN A 508 8.34 -32.90 15.22
N VAL A 509 7.34 -32.42 15.98
CA VAL A 509 7.44 -31.16 16.74
C VAL A 509 8.29 -31.34 17.99
N SER A 510 7.92 -32.31 18.86
CA SER A 510 8.57 -32.48 20.18
C SER A 510 9.58 -33.63 20.24
N GLY A 511 9.57 -34.54 19.27
CA GLY A 511 10.37 -35.76 19.29
C GLY A 511 9.75 -36.91 20.12
N ASN A 512 8.63 -36.68 20.78
CA ASN A 512 7.95 -37.69 21.60
C ASN A 512 7.50 -38.89 20.76
N LYS A 513 7.44 -40.06 21.40
CA LYS A 513 6.98 -41.30 20.76
C LYS A 513 5.50 -41.51 21.02
N PHE A 514 4.78 -41.83 19.97
CA PHE A 514 3.40 -42.25 19.99
C PHE A 514 3.33 -43.72 19.57
N THR A 515 2.52 -44.50 20.26
CA THR A 515 2.28 -45.91 19.93
C THR A 515 0.88 -46.08 19.39
N VAL A 516 0.74 -46.79 18.27
CA VAL A 516 -0.53 -47.29 17.76
C VAL A 516 -0.57 -48.79 17.98
N SER A 517 -1.58 -49.26 18.65
CA SER A 517 -1.82 -50.68 18.90
C SER A 517 -3.31 -51.01 18.91
N GLY A 518 -3.73 -51.96 18.07
CA GLY A 518 -5.15 -52.38 18.00
C GLY A 518 -6.09 -51.26 17.56
N GLY A 519 -5.61 -50.28 16.78
CA GLY A 519 -6.42 -49.14 16.30
C GLY A 519 -6.56 -48.01 17.31
N GLU A 520 -5.75 -47.99 18.38
CA GLU A 520 -5.69 -46.90 19.35
C GLU A 520 -4.31 -46.29 19.34
N ILE A 521 -4.21 -44.96 19.27
CA ILE A 521 -2.98 -44.20 19.41
C ILE A 521 -2.89 -43.65 20.84
N SER A 522 -1.69 -43.73 21.41
CA SER A 522 -1.41 -43.10 22.73
C SER A 522 -0.02 -42.47 22.73
N GLY A 523 0.12 -41.36 23.45
CA GLY A 523 1.36 -40.61 23.61
C GLY A 523 1.16 -39.26 24.29
N THR A 524 2.21 -38.44 24.33
CA THR A 524 2.17 -37.14 24.96
C THR A 524 2.44 -36.04 23.92
N VAL A 525 1.48 -35.15 23.74
CA VAL A 525 1.68 -33.91 22.99
C VAL A 525 2.66 -33.04 23.77
N GLY A 526 3.84 -32.82 23.20
CA GLY A 526 4.94 -32.13 23.91
C GLY A 526 4.97 -30.62 23.68
N SER A 527 4.42 -30.14 22.58
CA SER A 527 4.34 -28.69 22.30
C SER A 527 3.42 -27.97 23.29
N LYS A 528 3.90 -26.88 23.86
CA LYS A 528 3.08 -26.01 24.71
C LYS A 528 1.86 -25.45 23.97
N ASP A 529 1.97 -25.27 22.64
CA ASP A 529 0.88 -24.85 21.77
C ASP A 529 -0.11 -25.99 21.47
N GLY A 530 0.07 -27.19 22.06
CA GLY A 530 -0.89 -28.28 21.92
C GLY A 530 -0.87 -28.98 20.55
N ILE A 531 0.20 -28.87 19.78
CA ILE A 531 0.30 -29.43 18.44
C ILE A 531 1.28 -30.61 18.44
N ALA A 532 0.85 -31.73 17.85
CA ALA A 532 1.73 -32.85 17.54
C ALA A 532 1.54 -33.27 16.08
N VAL A 533 2.64 -33.53 15.39
CA VAL A 533 2.69 -33.96 13.99
C VAL A 533 3.37 -35.33 13.95
N VAL A 534 2.56 -36.37 14.04
CA VAL A 534 2.98 -37.73 14.38
C VAL A 534 3.07 -38.60 13.12
N TYR A 535 4.26 -38.84 12.61
CA TYR A 535 4.54 -39.75 11.49
C TYR A 535 6.02 -40.10 11.44
N ASN A 536 6.39 -41.02 10.56
CA ASN A 536 7.78 -41.36 10.30
C ASN A 536 8.14 -40.97 8.86
N PRO A 537 8.76 -39.81 8.62
CA PRO A 537 9.14 -39.37 7.29
C PRO A 537 10.27 -40.26 6.73
N THR A 538 10.28 -40.43 5.41
CA THR A 538 11.33 -41.18 4.70
C THR A 538 12.64 -40.42 4.56
N LYS A 539 12.57 -39.08 4.69
CA LYS A 539 13.70 -38.17 4.64
C LYS A 539 13.49 -37.03 5.63
N GLN A 540 14.57 -36.63 6.26
CA GLN A 540 14.60 -35.43 7.11
C GLN A 540 15.17 -34.26 6.35
N TYR A 541 14.62 -33.09 6.54
CA TYR A 541 15.08 -31.84 5.96
C TYR A 541 15.60 -30.92 7.07
N ALA A 542 16.53 -30.04 6.71
CA ALA A 542 17.04 -29.07 7.67
C ALA A 542 15.91 -28.10 8.10
N ASP A 543 15.88 -27.75 9.37
CA ASP A 543 14.96 -26.73 9.85
C ASP A 543 15.33 -25.34 9.32
N PRO A 544 14.36 -24.44 9.10
CA PRO A 544 14.65 -23.06 8.82
C PRO A 544 15.38 -22.40 9.99
N SER A 545 16.21 -21.45 9.69
CA SER A 545 16.96 -20.67 10.69
C SER A 545 16.97 -19.20 10.28
N PRO A 546 15.79 -18.59 10.11
CA PRO A 546 15.74 -17.22 9.70
C PRO A 546 16.32 -16.31 10.77
N VAL A 547 17.09 -15.32 10.34
CA VAL A 547 17.61 -14.27 11.21
C VAL A 547 16.50 -13.26 11.43
N GLU A 548 16.25 -12.90 12.69
CA GLU A 548 15.30 -11.81 13.00
C GLU A 548 15.71 -10.55 12.23
N PRO A 549 14.77 -9.86 11.56
CA PRO A 549 15.10 -8.67 10.79
C PRO A 549 15.62 -7.58 11.73
N THR A 550 16.64 -6.87 11.30
CA THR A 550 17.11 -5.70 12.03
C THR A 550 16.06 -4.60 11.98
N ILE A 551 15.64 -4.09 13.14
CA ILE A 551 14.70 -2.98 13.23
C ILE A 551 15.44 -1.68 12.91
N ILE A 552 15.39 -1.27 11.65
CA ILE A 552 15.94 0.01 11.21
C ILE A 552 15.00 1.14 11.61
N LYS A 553 15.55 2.19 12.24
CA LYS A 553 14.82 3.41 12.55
C LYS A 553 15.27 4.52 11.62
N ILE A 554 14.32 5.21 11.00
CA ILE A 554 14.58 6.36 10.14
C ILE A 554 13.76 7.54 10.64
N SER A 555 14.41 8.66 10.89
CA SER A 555 13.78 9.94 11.25
C SER A 555 14.36 11.09 10.44
N ALA A 556 13.53 12.08 10.15
CA ALA A 556 13.92 13.33 9.52
C ALA A 556 13.01 14.46 10.03
N ASN A 557 13.57 15.42 10.76
CA ASN A 557 12.82 16.53 11.30
C ASN A 557 13.63 17.84 11.18
N ALA A 558 12.95 18.97 11.20
CA ALA A 558 13.59 20.27 11.31
C ALA A 558 14.27 20.40 12.68
N GLN A 559 15.15 21.39 12.86
CA GLN A 559 15.87 21.60 14.10
C GLN A 559 14.95 21.78 15.31
N ASP A 560 13.76 22.36 15.11
CA ASP A 560 12.72 22.52 16.14
C ASP A 560 11.74 21.33 16.21
N GLY A 561 11.96 20.29 15.42
CA GLY A 561 11.08 19.13 15.34
C GLY A 561 9.83 19.32 14.47
N SER A 562 9.64 20.49 13.88
CA SER A 562 8.49 20.80 13.01
C SER A 562 8.70 20.30 11.58
N THR A 563 7.62 19.83 10.94
CA THR A 563 7.55 19.53 9.50
C THR A 563 7.04 20.71 8.67
N THR A 564 6.80 21.85 9.30
CA THR A 564 6.42 23.09 8.63
C THR A 564 7.43 24.17 8.92
N PHE A 565 7.68 25.06 7.97
CA PHE A 565 8.62 26.17 8.12
C PHE A 565 8.13 27.42 7.40
N THR A 566 8.53 28.60 7.89
CA THR A 566 8.16 29.92 7.36
C THR A 566 9.35 30.72 6.83
N THR A 567 10.55 30.17 6.95
CA THR A 567 11.82 30.73 6.44
C THR A 567 12.00 30.41 4.97
N ASP A 568 13.00 31.01 4.32
CA ASP A 568 13.30 30.71 2.91
C ASP A 568 13.68 29.24 2.69
N SER A 569 14.33 28.62 3.66
CA SER A 569 14.71 27.22 3.68
C SER A 569 14.68 26.69 5.12
N VAL A 570 14.77 25.38 5.28
CA VAL A 570 14.83 24.71 6.57
C VAL A 570 15.95 23.68 6.59
N ASP A 571 16.66 23.59 7.73
CA ASP A 571 17.64 22.54 7.98
C ASP A 571 16.92 21.30 8.55
N VAL A 572 17.03 20.19 7.82
CA VAL A 572 16.45 18.92 8.19
C VAL A 572 17.55 17.99 8.67
N VAL A 573 17.40 17.49 9.88
CA VAL A 573 18.30 16.51 10.48
C VAL A 573 17.77 15.12 10.19
N MET A 574 18.38 14.43 9.25
CA MET A 574 18.09 13.02 8.95
C MET A 574 18.90 12.14 9.91
N LYS A 575 18.27 11.09 10.44
CA LYS A 575 18.94 10.13 11.34
C LYS A 575 18.52 8.72 10.99
N VAL A 576 19.48 7.79 10.99
CA VAL A 576 19.26 6.36 10.88
C VAL A 576 19.92 5.63 12.04
N GLU A 577 19.19 4.67 12.62
CA GLU A 577 19.70 3.80 13.68
C GLU A 577 19.57 2.34 13.22
N ASN A 578 20.48 1.49 13.68
CA ASN A 578 20.53 0.07 13.31
C ASN A 578 20.72 -0.15 11.79
N ALA A 579 21.39 0.76 11.11
CA ALA A 579 21.72 0.66 9.70
C ALA A 579 23.21 1.02 9.50
N THR A 580 23.87 0.35 8.57
CA THR A 580 25.30 0.54 8.24
C THR A 580 25.47 1.56 7.12
N SER A 581 24.45 1.78 6.33
CA SER A 581 24.46 2.79 5.27
C SER A 581 23.05 3.35 5.03
N ALA A 582 22.99 4.60 4.59
CA ALA A 582 21.76 5.22 4.12
C ALA A 582 22.03 6.11 2.91
N THR A 583 21.02 6.22 2.04
CA THR A 583 20.97 7.18 0.94
C THR A 583 19.75 8.08 1.11
N TYR A 584 19.80 9.28 0.55
CA TYR A 584 18.64 10.16 0.49
C TYR A 584 18.51 10.78 -0.89
N GLU A 585 17.28 11.12 -1.25
CA GLU A 585 16.93 11.91 -2.43
C GLU A 585 15.81 12.88 -2.08
N THR A 586 15.92 14.14 -2.57
CA THR A 586 14.91 15.18 -2.34
C THR A 586 14.14 15.47 -3.63
N SER A 587 12.90 15.97 -3.49
CA SER A 587 12.13 16.45 -4.66
C SER A 587 12.76 17.67 -5.35
N GLU A 588 13.74 18.34 -4.73
CA GLU A 588 14.54 19.42 -5.32
C GLU A 588 15.74 18.88 -6.11
N GLY A 589 15.95 17.55 -6.15
CA GLY A 589 17.02 16.88 -6.92
C GLY A 589 18.35 16.71 -6.15
N ASP A 590 18.43 17.12 -4.88
CA ASP A 590 19.59 16.82 -4.06
C ASP A 590 19.57 15.35 -3.61
N LYS A 591 20.72 14.69 -3.65
CA LYS A 591 20.89 13.27 -3.26
C LYS A 591 22.28 13.00 -2.72
N GLY A 592 22.36 11.97 -1.89
CA GLY A 592 23.65 11.58 -1.32
C GLY A 592 23.54 10.36 -0.42
N SER A 593 24.67 10.05 0.25
CA SER A 593 24.75 8.96 1.22
C SER A 593 25.24 9.48 2.57
N PHE A 594 24.89 8.73 3.63
CA PHE A 594 25.34 9.03 4.99
C PHE A 594 25.29 7.78 5.89
N THR A 595 25.84 7.93 7.08
CA THR A 595 25.74 6.95 8.17
C THR A 595 25.37 7.70 9.45
N GLY A 596 24.53 7.10 10.29
CA GLY A 596 24.08 7.69 11.54
C GLY A 596 23.22 8.93 11.35
N SER A 597 23.79 10.10 11.14
CA SER A 597 23.03 11.36 11.00
C SER A 597 23.63 12.28 9.95
N LYS A 598 22.75 13.05 9.26
CA LYS A 598 23.13 14.09 8.30
C LYS A 598 22.12 15.21 8.30
N THR A 599 22.61 16.44 8.26
CA THR A 599 21.78 17.63 8.06
C THR A 599 21.85 18.07 6.60
N ILE A 600 20.73 18.39 6.01
CA ILE A 600 20.57 19.01 4.69
C ILE A 600 19.66 20.23 4.79
N THR A 601 19.88 21.22 3.94
CA THR A 601 19.03 22.41 3.84
C THR A 601 18.13 22.25 2.61
N VAL A 602 16.81 22.37 2.78
CA VAL A 602 15.80 22.19 1.73
C VAL A 602 14.79 23.32 1.73
N GLY A 603 13.99 23.43 0.66
CA GLY A 603 12.84 24.31 0.56
C GLY A 603 13.16 25.71 0.03
N SER A 604 14.41 25.98 -0.41
CA SER A 604 14.77 27.28 -0.98
C SER A 604 14.15 27.53 -2.37
N SER A 605 13.85 26.46 -3.11
CA SER A 605 13.31 26.52 -4.46
C SER A 605 11.78 26.48 -4.54
N ILE A 606 11.09 26.21 -3.42
CA ILE A 606 9.63 26.06 -3.40
C ILE A 606 8.94 27.33 -2.87
N ALA A 607 7.72 27.58 -3.39
CA ALA A 607 6.88 28.69 -2.93
C ALA A 607 6.13 28.34 -1.64
N SER A 608 5.58 29.36 -0.97
CA SER A 608 4.66 29.15 0.16
C SER A 608 3.44 28.34 -0.30
N GLY A 609 3.08 27.36 0.51
CA GLY A 609 2.02 26.38 0.22
C GLY A 609 2.54 25.08 -0.38
N GLU A 610 3.72 25.07 -0.96
CA GLU A 610 4.36 23.88 -1.55
C GLU A 610 5.09 23.05 -0.51
N THR A 611 5.47 21.83 -0.91
CA THR A 611 6.16 20.85 -0.06
C THR A 611 7.46 20.41 -0.70
N VAL A 612 8.45 20.10 0.15
CA VAL A 612 9.64 19.36 -0.24
C VAL A 612 9.60 17.97 0.38
N ARG A 613 9.95 16.95 -0.40
CA ARG A 613 10.01 15.55 0.04
C ARG A 613 11.46 15.11 0.15
N ILE A 614 11.71 14.25 1.13
CA ILE A 614 13.01 13.64 1.38
C ILE A 614 12.79 12.14 1.55
N ALA A 615 13.17 11.34 0.55
CA ALA A 615 13.18 9.89 0.63
C ALA A 615 14.52 9.43 1.21
N ILE A 616 14.49 8.58 2.22
CA ILE A 616 15.67 8.02 2.88
C ILE A 616 15.57 6.51 2.81
N LYS A 617 16.60 5.86 2.24
CA LYS A 617 16.73 4.40 2.21
C LYS A 617 17.94 4.00 3.06
N ALA A 618 17.72 3.15 4.06
CA ALA A 618 18.75 2.67 4.97
C ALA A 618 18.90 1.15 4.85
N THR A 619 20.12 0.64 5.01
CA THR A 619 20.44 -0.81 4.91
C THR A 619 21.31 -1.22 6.08
N ALA A 620 20.97 -2.35 6.71
CA ALA A 620 21.70 -2.96 7.80
C ALA A 620 22.69 -4.04 7.30
N ASP A 621 23.61 -4.50 8.17
CA ASP A 621 24.60 -5.52 7.83
C ASP A 621 24.00 -6.87 7.43
N ASP A 622 22.82 -7.20 7.97
CA ASP A 622 22.10 -8.43 7.65
C ASP A 622 21.38 -8.37 6.29
N GLY A 623 21.52 -7.26 5.55
CA GLY A 623 20.85 -7.00 4.27
C GLY A 623 19.42 -6.49 4.41
N THR A 624 18.87 -6.35 5.62
CA THR A 624 17.57 -5.68 5.83
C THR A 624 17.65 -4.25 5.33
N SER A 625 16.68 -3.83 4.56
CA SER A 625 16.59 -2.46 4.08
C SER A 625 15.22 -1.86 4.40
N LYS A 626 15.19 -0.55 4.65
CA LYS A 626 14.00 0.21 4.93
C LYS A 626 14.06 1.53 4.21
N GLU A 627 12.91 1.97 3.69
CA GLU A 627 12.77 3.28 3.07
C GLU A 627 11.68 4.07 3.77
N LYS A 628 11.90 5.38 3.97
CA LYS A 628 10.94 6.30 4.56
C LYS A 628 11.04 7.65 3.89
N THR A 629 9.90 8.23 3.51
CA THR A 629 9.82 9.58 2.94
C THR A 629 9.21 10.54 3.94
N PHE A 630 9.79 11.73 4.04
CA PHE A 630 9.36 12.81 4.91
C PHE A 630 8.99 14.02 4.07
N ILE A 631 8.03 14.80 4.57
CA ILE A 631 7.50 15.95 3.87
C ILE A 631 7.57 17.17 4.79
N PHE A 632 8.10 18.25 4.21
CA PHE A 632 8.19 19.55 4.87
C PHE A 632 7.39 20.55 4.05
N LYS A 633 6.43 21.24 4.68
CA LYS A 633 5.57 22.23 4.04
C LYS A 633 6.07 23.64 4.35
N LYS A 634 6.32 24.41 3.29
CA LYS A 634 6.62 25.82 3.42
C LYS A 634 5.34 26.61 3.64
N LYS A 635 5.22 27.27 4.76
CA LYS A 635 4.08 28.15 5.07
C LYS A 635 4.46 29.60 4.87
N ALA A 636 3.49 30.45 4.54
CA ALA A 636 3.71 31.89 4.54
C ALA A 636 4.00 32.36 5.97
N PRO A 637 4.94 33.30 6.17
CA PRO A 637 5.15 33.93 7.48
C PRO A 637 3.85 34.57 7.95
N ARG A 638 3.50 34.41 9.24
CA ARG A 638 2.34 35.10 9.81
C ARG A 638 2.59 36.60 9.84
N THR A 639 1.79 37.37 9.14
CA THR A 639 1.93 38.82 9.04
C THR A 639 1.02 39.58 10.03
N GLY A 640 0.26 38.86 10.87
CA GLY A 640 -0.67 39.39 11.84
C GLY A 640 -1.89 38.49 12.01
N TYR A 641 -2.99 39.09 12.49
CA TYR A 641 -4.27 38.37 12.64
C TYR A 641 -5.10 38.46 11.36
N PRO A 642 -5.97 37.47 11.07
CA PRO A 642 -6.80 37.48 9.89
C PRO A 642 -7.84 38.62 9.96
N LYS A 643 -8.19 39.20 8.82
CA LYS A 643 -9.18 40.27 8.72
C LYS A 643 -10.53 39.67 8.36
N LEU A 644 -11.54 40.04 9.13
CA LEU A 644 -12.93 39.73 8.80
C LEU A 644 -13.64 41.02 8.35
N SER A 645 -14.39 41.00 7.25
CA SER A 645 -15.10 42.19 6.74
C SER A 645 -16.33 42.50 7.61
N LYS A 646 -16.99 41.49 8.14
CA LYS A 646 -18.12 41.59 9.05
C LYS A 646 -17.96 40.67 10.27
N ALA A 647 -19.00 40.60 11.11
CA ALA A 647 -18.99 39.69 12.27
C ALA A 647 -18.68 38.26 11.85
N GLY A 648 -17.90 37.58 12.63
CA GLY A 648 -17.43 36.28 12.27
C GLY A 648 -16.35 35.72 13.22
N ILE A 649 -15.76 34.62 12.82
CA ILE A 649 -14.85 33.85 13.62
C ILE A 649 -13.57 33.58 12.83
N ALA A 650 -12.44 33.78 13.44
CA ALA A 650 -11.15 33.24 13.03
C ALA A 650 -10.79 32.05 13.93
N PHE A 651 -10.23 31.01 13.39
CA PHE A 651 -9.73 29.83 14.09
C PHE A 651 -8.22 29.75 13.90
N ASP A 652 -7.47 29.72 15.01
CA ASP A 652 -6.03 29.47 14.98
C ASP A 652 -5.78 27.95 14.97
N ASN A 653 -5.39 27.43 13.82
CA ASN A 653 -5.16 26.02 13.58
C ASN A 653 -3.74 25.56 13.92
N ALA A 654 -2.84 26.44 14.33
CA ALA A 654 -1.43 26.10 14.52
C ALA A 654 -1.22 24.97 15.55
N SER A 655 -2.00 24.99 16.64
CA SER A 655 -1.91 24.00 17.71
C SER A 655 -2.71 22.71 17.40
N TYR A 656 -3.60 22.73 16.41
CA TYR A 656 -4.50 21.63 16.10
C TYR A 656 -4.09 20.87 14.83
N GLY A 657 -3.53 21.58 13.84
CA GLY A 657 -3.05 20.96 12.59
C GLY A 657 -4.12 20.31 11.72
N TRP A 658 -5.40 20.73 11.85
CA TRP A 658 -6.49 20.15 11.08
C TRP A 658 -6.36 20.48 9.59
N SER A 659 -6.54 19.49 8.73
CA SER A 659 -6.50 19.69 7.28
C SER A 659 -7.70 20.45 6.75
N ASN A 660 -8.83 20.38 7.46
CA ASN A 660 -10.06 21.15 7.20
C ASN A 660 -10.60 21.66 8.51
N VAL A 661 -11.22 22.84 8.50
CA VAL A 661 -11.89 23.42 9.66
C VAL A 661 -13.31 23.79 9.28
N TYR A 662 -14.27 23.32 10.06
CA TYR A 662 -15.69 23.63 9.92
C TYR A 662 -16.16 24.41 11.13
N ALA A 663 -17.07 25.36 10.91
CA ALA A 663 -17.77 26.07 11.97
C ALA A 663 -19.25 25.68 11.95
N TYR A 664 -19.73 25.05 13.02
CA TYR A 664 -21.15 24.83 13.26
C TYR A 664 -21.68 25.91 14.19
N VAL A 665 -22.47 26.83 13.62
CA VAL A 665 -22.98 27.98 14.34
C VAL A 665 -24.51 27.84 14.49
N TYR A 666 -25.00 28.00 15.72
CA TYR A 666 -26.42 27.80 16.00
C TYR A 666 -26.93 28.67 17.17
N ASN A 667 -28.22 28.98 17.16
CA ASN A 667 -28.96 29.46 18.31
C ASN A 667 -30.45 29.02 18.23
N ALA A 668 -31.17 29.19 19.34
CA ALA A 668 -32.57 28.77 19.41
C ALA A 668 -33.51 29.56 18.52
N LYS A 669 -33.17 30.82 18.19
CA LYS A 669 -34.00 31.75 17.43
C LYS A 669 -33.84 31.55 15.92
N ASP A 670 -32.58 31.44 15.44
CA ASP A 670 -32.24 31.57 14.02
C ASP A 670 -31.84 30.23 13.40
N GLY A 671 -31.84 29.14 14.22
CA GLY A 671 -31.46 27.80 13.81
C GLY A 671 -29.94 27.63 13.72
N ASN A 672 -29.46 26.90 12.71
CA ASN A 672 -28.04 26.64 12.49
C ASN A 672 -27.59 27.08 11.08
N ASN A 673 -26.27 27.13 10.83
CA ASN A 673 -25.69 27.51 9.55
C ASN A 673 -25.64 26.39 8.51
N GLY A 674 -25.98 25.16 8.86
CA GLY A 674 -25.98 23.99 7.98
C GLY A 674 -26.10 22.69 8.77
N ALA A 675 -26.14 21.55 8.07
CA ALA A 675 -26.02 20.24 8.70
C ALA A 675 -24.64 20.10 9.36
N TRP A 676 -24.53 19.23 10.37
CA TRP A 676 -23.25 18.86 10.96
C TRP A 676 -22.30 18.32 9.88
N PRO A 677 -20.99 18.70 9.86
CA PRO A 677 -20.26 19.50 10.86
C PRO A 677 -20.35 21.02 10.70
N GLY A 678 -21.25 21.55 9.96
CA GLY A 678 -21.42 22.98 9.74
C GLY A 678 -20.89 23.43 8.38
N THR A 679 -20.45 24.67 8.28
CA THR A 679 -19.91 25.25 7.06
C THR A 679 -18.39 25.20 7.10
N ALA A 680 -17.76 24.77 6.01
CA ALA A 680 -16.31 24.83 5.88
C ALA A 680 -15.82 26.27 5.99
N MET A 681 -14.80 26.48 6.81
CA MET A 681 -14.11 27.76 6.95
C MET A 681 -13.12 27.95 5.78
N THR A 682 -12.72 29.16 5.53
CA THR A 682 -11.73 29.50 4.49
C THR A 682 -10.35 29.63 5.13
N GLU A 683 -9.39 28.87 4.64
CA GLU A 683 -8.00 28.99 5.06
C GLU A 683 -7.43 30.33 4.60
N VAL A 684 -6.79 31.04 5.52
CA VAL A 684 -6.08 32.29 5.26
C VAL A 684 -4.75 32.22 5.99
N ASP A 685 -3.66 32.54 5.32
CA ASP A 685 -2.31 32.61 5.92
C ASP A 685 -1.81 31.26 6.53
N GLY A 686 -2.27 30.14 5.98
CA GLY A 686 -1.80 28.78 6.27
C GLY A 686 -2.13 28.22 7.66
N ASP A 687 -2.34 29.07 8.67
CA ASP A 687 -2.64 28.67 10.05
C ASP A 687 -3.96 29.23 10.58
N TYR A 688 -4.51 30.24 9.94
CA TYR A 688 -5.80 30.80 10.30
C TYR A 688 -6.87 30.34 9.32
N TRP A 689 -8.05 30.05 9.88
CA TRP A 689 -9.26 29.77 9.11
C TRP A 689 -10.33 30.78 9.50
N THR A 690 -11.10 31.29 8.55
CA THR A 690 -12.08 32.33 8.78
C THR A 690 -13.46 31.91 8.33
N TYR A 691 -14.47 32.35 9.07
CA TYR A 691 -15.88 32.19 8.74
C TYR A 691 -16.66 33.48 9.10
N GLU A 692 -17.27 34.12 8.12
CA GLU A 692 -18.12 35.27 8.32
C GLU A 692 -19.57 34.84 8.55
N LEU A 693 -20.16 35.33 9.64
CA LEU A 693 -21.50 34.94 10.01
C LEU A 693 -22.53 35.38 8.97
N PRO A 694 -23.46 34.50 8.57
CA PRO A 694 -24.62 34.89 7.79
C PRO A 694 -25.48 35.92 8.52
N ASP A 695 -26.07 36.87 7.77
CA ASP A 695 -26.85 37.97 8.31
C ASP A 695 -28.16 37.54 9.02
N LYS A 696 -28.53 36.25 8.88
CA LYS A 696 -29.70 35.69 9.58
C LYS A 696 -29.54 35.60 11.09
N PHE A 697 -28.27 35.50 11.58
CA PHE A 697 -28.01 35.34 12.99
C PHE A 697 -28.10 36.66 13.75
N SER A 698 -28.73 36.62 14.92
CA SER A 698 -28.93 37.75 15.80
C SER A 698 -28.79 37.33 17.26
N GLY A 699 -28.42 38.28 18.14
CA GLY A 699 -28.20 38.00 19.56
C GLY A 699 -27.00 37.12 19.80
N THR A 700 -27.05 36.19 20.74
CA THR A 700 -25.98 35.25 21.05
C THR A 700 -26.09 34.01 20.18
N VAL A 701 -24.97 33.56 19.67
CA VAL A 701 -24.82 32.32 18.93
C VAL A 701 -23.81 31.40 19.62
N ASN A 702 -23.98 30.10 19.44
CA ASN A 702 -23.04 29.09 19.88
C ASN A 702 -22.21 28.58 18.69
N VAL A 703 -20.95 28.34 18.91
CA VAL A 703 -19.97 27.88 17.88
C VAL A 703 -19.32 26.57 18.32
N ILE A 704 -19.33 25.61 17.41
CA ILE A 704 -18.54 24.38 17.53
C ILE A 704 -17.64 24.29 16.30
N PHE A 705 -16.36 24.05 16.50
CA PHE A 705 -15.42 23.76 15.42
C PHE A 705 -15.28 22.25 15.23
N SER A 706 -15.05 21.81 13.99
CA SER A 706 -14.79 20.40 13.68
C SER A 706 -13.76 20.28 12.57
N ASP A 707 -12.99 19.19 12.59
CA ASP A 707 -12.09 18.78 11.52
C ASP A 707 -12.83 18.06 10.35
N GLY A 708 -14.14 17.77 10.53
CA GLY A 708 -14.95 17.01 9.58
C GLY A 708 -14.76 15.49 9.65
N SER A 709 -13.82 15.00 10.46
CA SER A 709 -13.47 13.56 10.57
C SER A 709 -13.74 12.95 11.96
N GLY A 710 -14.38 13.73 12.86
CA GLY A 710 -14.80 13.23 14.18
C GLY A 710 -14.28 14.03 15.36
N THR A 711 -13.25 14.88 15.17
CA THR A 711 -12.77 15.77 16.22
C THR A 711 -13.58 17.06 16.24
N GLN A 712 -13.93 17.52 17.41
CA GLN A 712 -14.63 18.80 17.59
C GLN A 712 -14.18 19.56 18.84
N LEU A 713 -14.35 20.88 18.79
CA LEU A 713 -14.06 21.82 19.88
C LEU A 713 -15.25 22.76 20.08
N PRO A 714 -15.86 22.83 21.26
CA PRO A 714 -15.65 21.97 22.43
C PRO A 714 -15.95 20.49 22.14
N GLY A 715 -15.37 19.60 22.94
CA GLY A 715 -15.55 18.15 22.78
C GLY A 715 -17.02 17.71 22.81
N ALA A 716 -17.31 16.52 22.32
CA ALA A 716 -18.66 15.96 22.18
C ALA A 716 -19.50 16.08 23.47
N ASN A 717 -20.76 16.39 23.34
CA ASN A 717 -21.71 16.66 24.43
C ASN A 717 -21.39 17.88 25.33
N LYS A 718 -20.52 18.76 24.88
CA LYS A 718 -20.33 20.07 25.53
C LYS A 718 -21.11 21.16 24.79
N PRO A 719 -21.59 22.19 25.50
CA PRO A 719 -22.18 23.33 24.82
C PRO A 719 -21.16 24.02 23.91
N GLY A 720 -21.65 24.63 22.82
CA GLY A 720 -20.81 25.45 21.95
C GLY A 720 -20.29 26.70 22.68
N LEU A 721 -19.24 27.28 22.11
CA LEU A 721 -18.66 28.54 22.61
C LEU A 721 -19.59 29.71 22.25
N GLU A 722 -19.92 30.54 23.21
CA GLU A 722 -20.85 31.66 23.03
C GLU A 722 -20.14 32.91 22.49
N MET A 723 -20.79 33.60 21.53
CA MET A 723 -20.38 34.93 21.07
C MET A 723 -21.63 35.72 20.62
N ALA A 724 -21.55 37.06 20.58
CA ALA A 724 -22.60 37.85 19.96
C ALA A 724 -22.47 37.79 18.42
N ALA A 725 -23.59 37.70 17.72
CA ALA A 725 -23.64 37.63 16.25
C ALA A 725 -23.07 38.89 15.54
N THR A 726 -22.74 39.92 16.31
CA THR A 726 -22.15 41.19 15.83
C THR A 726 -20.65 41.29 16.07
N GLU A 727 -20.05 40.32 16.76
CA GLU A 727 -18.66 40.34 17.15
C GLU A 727 -17.73 39.70 16.11
N LYS A 728 -16.44 40.05 16.18
CA LYS A 728 -15.35 39.38 15.49
C LYS A 728 -14.49 38.68 16.54
N LYS A 729 -14.45 37.36 16.50
CA LYS A 729 -13.75 36.57 17.50
C LYS A 729 -12.61 35.74 16.87
N LEU A 730 -11.61 35.49 17.67
CA LEU A 730 -10.52 34.53 17.38
C LEU A 730 -10.62 33.37 18.37
N PHE A 731 -10.68 32.15 17.84
CA PHE A 731 -10.50 30.96 18.64
C PHE A 731 -9.01 30.60 18.70
N VAL A 732 -8.47 30.58 19.89
CA VAL A 732 -7.07 30.24 20.18
C VAL A 732 -7.00 29.57 21.55
N ASP A 733 -6.22 28.48 21.66
CA ASP A 733 -5.98 27.73 22.91
C ASP A 733 -7.27 27.39 23.70
N GLY A 734 -8.31 26.94 22.98
CA GLY A 734 -9.58 26.53 23.58
C GLY A 734 -10.56 27.67 23.89
N ASN A 735 -10.24 28.92 23.61
CA ASN A 735 -11.03 30.10 24.01
C ASN A 735 -11.41 30.96 22.78
N LEU A 736 -12.59 31.60 22.86
CA LEU A 736 -12.95 32.71 21.98
C LEU A 736 -12.56 34.03 22.63
N ILE A 737 -11.61 34.75 22.02
CA ILE A 737 -11.22 36.09 22.41
C ILE A 737 -11.63 37.09 21.34
N ASP A 738 -11.64 38.39 21.65
CA ASP A 738 -11.83 39.42 20.63
C ASP A 738 -10.73 39.27 19.58
N LEU A 739 -11.09 39.30 18.28
CA LEU A 739 -10.10 39.26 17.22
C LEU A 739 -9.22 40.51 17.31
N PRO A 740 -7.91 40.38 17.62
CA PRO A 740 -7.05 41.51 17.76
C PRO A 740 -6.95 42.29 16.44
N GLU A 741 -6.96 43.63 16.53
CA GLU A 741 -6.60 44.44 15.37
C GLU A 741 -5.11 44.21 15.06
N THR A 742 -4.79 43.82 13.83
CA THR A 742 -3.42 43.74 13.37
C THR A 742 -2.85 45.13 13.42
N PRO A 743 -1.79 45.41 14.18
CA PRO A 743 -1.06 46.65 14.02
C PRO A 743 -0.68 46.75 12.53
N ALA A 744 -0.86 47.90 11.93
CA ALA A 744 -0.41 48.10 10.56
C ALA A 744 1.08 47.74 10.54
N GLY A 745 1.42 46.67 9.81
CA GLY A 745 2.82 46.28 9.63
C GLY A 745 3.58 47.45 9.01
N GLU A 746 4.88 47.55 9.23
CA GLU A 746 5.72 48.49 8.49
C GLU A 746 5.48 48.25 6.98
N LEU A 747 5.07 49.27 6.25
CA LEU A 747 4.87 49.17 4.80
C LEU A 747 6.18 48.72 4.17
N LYS A 748 6.15 47.63 3.45
CA LYS A 748 7.27 47.09 2.64
C LYS A 748 6.85 47.00 1.19
N VAL A 749 7.79 47.21 0.27
CA VAL A 749 7.57 47.02 -1.16
C VAL A 749 8.73 46.19 -1.74
N SER A 750 8.44 45.36 -2.72
CA SER A 750 9.46 44.64 -3.49
C SER A 750 9.28 44.94 -4.97
N LEU A 751 10.38 45.08 -5.68
CA LEU A 751 10.46 45.31 -7.12
C LEU A 751 10.94 44.04 -7.85
N SER A 752 10.25 43.66 -8.88
CA SER A 752 10.70 42.63 -9.83
C SER A 752 10.75 43.21 -11.27
N SER A 753 11.61 42.64 -12.08
CA SER A 753 11.80 43.04 -13.50
C SER A 753 11.73 41.79 -14.36
N SER A 754 11.08 41.89 -15.52
CA SER A 754 10.96 40.77 -16.47
C SER A 754 12.29 40.38 -17.10
N ALA A 755 13.31 41.25 -17.03
CA ALA A 755 14.66 40.98 -17.48
C ALA A 755 15.67 41.86 -16.72
N SER A 756 16.86 41.34 -16.44
CA SER A 756 17.99 42.08 -15.84
C SER A 756 18.84 42.78 -16.92
N SER A 757 18.67 42.42 -18.18
CA SER A 757 19.32 43.05 -19.34
C SER A 757 18.41 43.01 -20.55
N ILE A 758 18.39 44.13 -21.30
CA ILE A 758 17.66 44.27 -22.59
C ILE A 758 18.52 45.05 -23.59
N ASP A 759 18.23 44.88 -24.87
CA ASP A 759 18.84 45.70 -25.93
C ASP A 759 18.08 47.02 -26.13
N LEU A 760 18.78 48.06 -26.49
CA LEU A 760 18.20 49.37 -26.74
C LEU A 760 17.12 49.25 -27.84
N GLY A 761 15.95 49.80 -27.53
CA GLY A 761 14.77 49.69 -28.39
C GLY A 761 13.72 48.68 -27.88
N ASN A 762 14.09 47.79 -27.01
CA ASN A 762 13.18 46.87 -26.32
C ASN A 762 12.59 47.47 -25.03
N SER A 763 11.55 46.88 -24.50
CA SER A 763 10.92 47.30 -23.22
C SER A 763 11.08 46.21 -22.17
N VAL A 764 11.07 46.60 -20.93
CA VAL A 764 11.05 45.73 -19.75
C VAL A 764 9.81 46.03 -18.90
N THR A 765 9.17 45.00 -18.41
CA THR A 765 8.06 45.13 -17.44
C THR A 765 8.61 45.09 -16.02
N LEU A 766 8.29 46.08 -15.25
CA LEU A 766 8.62 46.24 -13.84
C LEU A 766 7.35 45.95 -13.03
N SER A 767 7.44 45.16 -11.97
CA SER A 767 6.30 44.82 -11.14
C SER A 767 6.61 45.05 -9.67
N ALA A 768 5.69 45.69 -8.96
CA ALA A 768 5.76 45.97 -7.53
C ALA A 768 4.79 45.08 -6.76
N SER A 769 5.19 44.60 -5.59
CA SER A 769 4.28 44.03 -4.59
C SER A 769 4.55 44.69 -3.24
N SER A 770 3.49 44.91 -2.46
CA SER A 770 3.59 45.52 -1.13
C SER A 770 2.96 44.64 -0.07
N THR A 771 3.46 44.78 1.16
CA THR A 771 2.96 44.13 2.39
C THR A 771 2.97 45.11 3.54
N GLY A 772 2.12 44.90 4.55
CA GLY A 772 2.06 45.79 5.73
C GLY A 772 1.36 47.11 5.47
N GLU A 773 0.60 47.21 4.36
CA GLU A 773 -0.12 48.42 3.95
C GLU A 773 -1.26 48.79 4.91
N ASN A 774 -1.39 50.04 5.20
CA ASN A 774 -2.51 50.61 5.91
C ASN A 774 -3.47 51.32 4.92
N GLY A 775 -4.38 50.57 4.38
CA GLY A 775 -5.33 50.99 3.35
C GLY A 775 -4.82 50.82 1.91
N SER A 776 -5.28 51.66 0.99
CA SER A 776 -4.91 51.58 -0.43
C SER A 776 -3.48 52.07 -0.66
N VAL A 777 -2.76 51.40 -1.58
CA VAL A 777 -1.37 51.71 -1.91
C VAL A 777 -1.27 52.27 -3.32
N THR A 778 -0.42 53.26 -3.48
CA THR A 778 -0.01 53.80 -4.77
C THR A 778 1.49 53.58 -4.98
N TYR A 779 1.89 53.35 -6.23
CA TYR A 779 3.27 53.05 -6.63
C TYR A 779 3.80 54.10 -7.61
N GLN A 780 5.04 54.53 -7.39
CA GLN A 780 5.79 55.32 -8.33
C GLN A 780 7.02 54.53 -8.77
N PHE A 781 7.33 54.56 -10.08
CA PHE A 781 8.52 53.94 -10.61
C PHE A 781 9.45 55.05 -11.16
N SER A 782 10.76 54.91 -10.95
CA SER A 782 11.79 55.76 -11.56
C SER A 782 12.97 54.96 -12.09
N ALA A 783 13.69 55.51 -13.03
CA ALA A 783 14.92 54.97 -13.57
C ALA A 783 16.02 56.05 -13.45
N ASN A 784 17.10 55.77 -12.71
CA ASN A 784 18.14 56.74 -12.36
C ASN A 784 17.55 58.08 -11.86
N ASP A 785 16.59 57.99 -10.93
CA ASP A 785 15.84 59.09 -10.29
C ASP A 785 14.86 59.85 -11.25
N GLU A 786 14.83 59.54 -12.52
CA GLU A 786 13.80 60.08 -13.43
C GLU A 786 12.50 59.29 -13.28
N VAL A 787 11.40 59.93 -13.01
CA VAL A 787 10.07 59.28 -12.82
C VAL A 787 9.59 58.76 -14.19
N ILE A 788 9.48 57.45 -14.30
CA ILE A 788 8.93 56.75 -15.49
C ILE A 788 7.43 56.40 -15.34
N GLN A 789 6.93 56.36 -14.12
CA GLN A 789 5.51 56.27 -13.81
C GLN A 789 5.23 57.00 -12.50
N ALA A 790 4.34 58.00 -12.54
CA ALA A 790 3.90 58.74 -11.36
C ALA A 790 3.03 57.85 -10.42
N TYR A 791 2.86 58.29 -9.15
CA TYR A 791 2.02 57.56 -8.20
C TYR A 791 0.62 57.22 -8.75
N GLY A 792 0.30 55.96 -8.69
CA GLY A 792 -0.96 55.41 -9.16
C GLY A 792 -1.18 54.00 -8.55
N SER A 793 -2.38 53.46 -8.71
CA SER A 793 -2.72 52.11 -8.21
C SER A 793 -2.13 50.97 -9.03
N ALA A 794 -1.54 51.26 -10.21
CA ALA A 794 -0.94 50.25 -11.06
C ALA A 794 0.33 49.68 -10.43
N LYS A 795 0.33 48.37 -10.23
CA LYS A 795 1.46 47.62 -9.69
C LYS A 795 2.53 47.30 -10.76
N THR A 796 2.28 47.62 -12.00
CA THR A 796 3.19 47.32 -13.13
C THR A 796 3.48 48.58 -13.94
N CYS A 797 4.72 48.68 -14.41
CA CYS A 797 5.20 49.72 -15.33
C CYS A 797 5.94 49.05 -16.48
N THR A 798 5.59 49.44 -17.72
CA THR A 798 6.36 49.05 -18.91
C THR A 798 7.31 50.17 -19.27
N TRP A 799 8.60 49.95 -19.08
CA TRP A 799 9.64 50.97 -19.34
C TRP A 799 10.40 50.64 -20.61
N LYS A 800 10.56 51.68 -21.45
CA LYS A 800 11.34 51.64 -22.71
C LYS A 800 12.44 52.68 -22.64
N PRO A 801 13.69 52.29 -22.37
CA PRO A 801 14.81 53.22 -22.27
C PRO A 801 15.16 53.86 -23.62
N SER A 802 15.60 55.13 -23.58
CA SER A 802 16.01 55.88 -24.75
C SER A 802 17.50 55.83 -25.05
N LYS A 803 18.31 55.32 -24.13
CA LYS A 803 19.78 55.22 -24.21
C LYS A 803 20.28 53.91 -23.63
N ALA A 804 21.39 53.42 -24.18
CA ALA A 804 22.10 52.30 -23.59
C ALA A 804 22.81 52.77 -22.28
N GLY A 805 22.95 51.85 -21.32
CA GLY A 805 23.57 52.13 -20.02
C GLY A 805 23.04 51.23 -18.92
N VAL A 806 23.57 51.40 -17.71
CA VAL A 806 23.09 50.70 -16.52
C VAL A 806 22.13 51.62 -15.78
N TYR A 807 20.95 51.14 -15.50
CA TYR A 807 19.90 51.88 -14.84
C TYR A 807 19.55 51.26 -13.47
N THR A 808 19.51 52.10 -12.42
CA THR A 808 18.90 51.73 -11.14
C THR A 808 17.39 52.04 -11.25
N ILE A 809 16.60 51.05 -11.27
CA ILE A 809 15.15 51.16 -11.22
C ILE A 809 14.69 51.14 -9.78
N ASN A 810 13.97 52.19 -9.36
CA ASN A 810 13.39 52.29 -8.03
C ASN A 810 11.84 52.16 -8.13
N VAL A 811 11.23 51.49 -7.13
CA VAL A 811 9.82 51.62 -6.84
C VAL A 811 9.62 52.23 -5.46
N THR A 812 8.71 53.20 -5.36
CA THR A 812 8.26 53.71 -4.06
C THR A 812 6.77 53.44 -3.94
N ALA A 813 6.38 52.68 -2.90
CA ALA A 813 5.00 52.51 -2.48
C ALA A 813 4.61 53.52 -1.42
N LYS A 814 3.38 54.04 -1.49
CA LYS A 814 2.81 54.95 -0.46
C LYS A 814 1.37 54.49 -0.17
N ASP A 815 1.08 54.20 1.09
CA ASP A 815 -0.27 53.84 1.54
C ASP A 815 -1.14 55.06 1.89
N SER A 816 -2.44 54.85 2.09
CA SER A 816 -3.35 55.93 2.42
C SER A 816 -3.15 56.52 3.82
N ALA A 817 -2.42 55.88 4.70
CA ALA A 817 -1.96 56.42 6.00
C ALA A 817 -0.69 57.30 5.89
N GLY A 818 -0.12 57.37 4.68
CA GLY A 818 1.08 58.19 4.40
C GLY A 818 2.43 57.48 4.61
N ASN A 819 2.42 56.18 4.99
CA ASN A 819 3.64 55.38 5.08
C ASN A 819 4.24 55.16 3.71
N THR A 820 5.57 55.17 3.64
CA THR A 820 6.31 54.95 2.37
C THR A 820 7.35 53.86 2.54
N ALA A 821 7.53 53.06 1.49
CA ALA A 821 8.60 52.07 1.38
C ALA A 821 9.18 52.08 -0.04
N SER A 822 10.45 51.75 -0.20
CA SER A 822 11.11 51.71 -1.50
C SER A 822 11.96 50.46 -1.66
N ASP A 823 12.04 49.94 -2.91
CA ASP A 823 12.97 48.89 -3.31
C ASP A 823 13.55 49.21 -4.70
N ASN A 824 14.72 48.65 -5.00
CA ASN A 824 15.39 48.92 -6.27
C ASN A 824 16.00 47.67 -6.93
N LYS A 825 16.16 47.74 -8.24
CA LYS A 825 16.86 46.74 -9.04
C LYS A 825 17.64 47.37 -10.17
N THR A 826 18.72 46.72 -10.59
CA THR A 826 19.52 47.15 -11.73
C THR A 826 19.03 46.49 -13.03
N VAL A 827 18.86 47.31 -14.09
CA VAL A 827 18.59 46.84 -15.43
C VAL A 827 19.68 47.40 -16.37
N THR A 828 20.33 46.50 -17.12
CA THR A 828 21.34 46.89 -18.13
C THR A 828 20.69 47.00 -19.51
N VAL A 829 20.91 48.11 -20.21
CA VAL A 829 20.47 48.35 -21.58
C VAL A 829 21.71 48.33 -22.49
N ASN A 830 21.77 47.30 -23.32
CA ASN A 830 22.90 47.11 -24.24
C ASN A 830 22.76 48.01 -25.50
N GLU A 831 23.85 48.43 -26.08
CA GLU A 831 23.85 49.03 -27.41
C GLU A 831 23.56 47.99 -28.45
N VAL A 832 22.70 48.28 -29.39
CA VAL A 832 22.52 47.45 -30.59
C VAL A 832 23.58 47.81 -31.61
N VAL A 833 24.63 47.03 -31.68
CA VAL A 833 25.65 47.15 -32.69
C VAL A 833 25.11 46.58 -33.99
N THR A 834 24.59 47.44 -34.91
CA THR A 834 24.30 47.05 -36.28
C THR A 834 25.60 46.96 -37.03
N GLN A 835 26.18 45.80 -37.19
CA GLN A 835 27.22 45.55 -38.15
C GLN A 835 26.66 45.67 -39.57
N LYS A 836 27.02 46.77 -40.26
CA LYS A 836 26.77 46.91 -41.69
C LYS A 836 27.75 45.97 -42.40
N LEU A 837 27.26 44.83 -42.88
CA LEU A 837 28.00 43.97 -43.78
C LEU A 837 28.27 44.76 -45.10
N THR A 838 29.47 45.30 -45.23
CA THR A 838 29.98 45.76 -46.55
C THR A 838 30.46 44.51 -47.31
N ASN A 839 29.64 44.13 -48.26
CA ASN A 839 29.96 43.03 -49.20
C ASN A 839 31.09 43.50 -50.18
N ASN A 840 32.31 43.08 -49.83
CA ASN A 840 33.43 43.18 -50.80
C ASN A 840 34.23 41.88 -50.80
N SER A 841 33.69 40.87 -51.41
CA SER A 841 34.46 39.67 -51.80
C SER A 841 34.14 39.32 -53.22
N THR A 842 35.08 39.75 -54.12
CA THR A 842 35.23 39.21 -55.48
C THR A 842 35.64 37.73 -55.37
N ILE A 843 34.78 36.84 -55.82
CA ILE A 843 35.11 35.42 -55.98
C ILE A 843 35.86 35.31 -57.29
N SER A 844 37.15 35.07 -57.25
CA SER A 844 37.95 34.65 -58.37
C SER A 844 37.84 33.14 -58.52
N ALA A 845 37.11 32.65 -59.52
CA ALA A 845 37.11 31.27 -59.93
C ALA A 845 38.40 31.02 -60.79
N THR A 846 39.24 30.13 -60.25
CA THR A 846 40.25 29.50 -61.09
C THR A 846 39.92 28.03 -61.25
N THR A 847 39.90 27.61 -62.45
CA THR A 847 39.64 26.30 -63.09
C THR A 847 40.21 25.12 -62.33
#